data_73d32cf71ea74e25f38530865d4c6be3
#
_entry.id   73d32cf71ea74e25f38530865d4c6be3
#
_cell.length_a   1.000
_cell.length_b   1.000
_cell.length_c   1.000
_cell.angle_alpha   90.00
_cell.angle_beta   90.00
_cell.angle_gamma   90.00
#
_symmetry.space_group_name_H-M   'P 1'
#
loop_
_entity.id
_entity.type
_entity.pdbx_description
1 polymer ?
#
loop_
_entity_poly.entity_id
_entity_poly.type
_entity_poly.pdbx_seq_one_letter_code
_entity_poly.pdbx_strand_id
1 'polypeptide(L)'
;MYECYPKFQGVYMNKSYFNLTAALLVCTSLLADSQSSEVSGGGAYNNSPAKEPFKSINLGRSVITASGFEQDLNIAPASISVVTPQDIQSRPVRDLAEALANVPGVSIDSGVTKTGGYGISIRGMGTAYTLILIDGKRVNADSSTFPNGFGDSVTSFMPPLSAIERIEVIRGPASTLYGSDAIGGVVNIITKKNYEQWGSNITYDYTFQESRPFGNTQSINFYTAGPLNTAKTLGLILRSRIYTRDGVSNSDLAVAPNHTGVTSNSGQNNATSATASQIVGSAPGRIYNVGTRINWSSTESVGKKPKNNVYLDIDYSQQSYDNSQGLVMSNRNANSFNVSWDDLTFQKNSGYGKKYNIYRGNVVLAHNGSYIANPSGLLSNFSTDTSLTYNITNNAGRFVPQNAASGLSTSSVNGVNAGDSRELINQDVILDHKSNLFLNLGSSFGINTTLGGRYWYNNFNDNLLKVSTGDANVHQHISALFGEAEFILFDKLFITTGVRGNFNSIFGSNISPRAYLAYNVLDDWLTIKGGISTGYKSPSLNQLVADIVSYSGSGTNPTYGNPNLKPESSVNYELSILSDNDYFSASLTGFYIQFKDKINQTGGLGGNITNGQIIPTLGIACQATNGNCSYYSNADEALSYGTEVFVGIKPINVGYGGISLSAAYTYNHTEITKSNTAADIGIAFTNVPLHSLNASLNYDTPKWGLYIREEYKDGIYRGNPNGRGNIAIQARAAGEFYDPYYLTHTGGYYKFKDNLRLNLAIYNLLNFNFINYIPYTNNNTTTYTSAYNYIREGRRYYLSVQMDF
;
A
#
# COMPACT_ATOMS: atom_id res chain seq x y z
N MET A 1 44.81 -22.63 43.17
CA MET A 1 44.97 -21.19 43.07
C MET A 1 45.33 -20.82 41.65
N TYR A 2 44.33 -20.62 40.80
CA TYR A 2 44.43 -19.90 39.51
C TYR A 2 43.06 -19.34 39.24
N GLU A 3 43.00 -17.99 39.21
CA GLU A 3 41.80 -17.23 38.98
C GLU A 3 41.51 -17.23 37.48
N CYS A 4 40.23 -17.50 37.14
CA CYS A 4 39.67 -17.27 35.80
C CYS A 4 38.95 -15.91 35.75
N TYR A 5 39.54 -14.96 35.05
CA TYR A 5 38.85 -13.76 34.61
C TYR A 5 38.24 -13.99 33.24
N PRO A 6 36.96 -13.67 33.02
CA PRO A 6 36.42 -13.65 31.65
C PRO A 6 36.81 -12.39 30.93
N LYS A 7 37.43 -12.54 29.76
CA LYS A 7 37.68 -11.45 28.79
C LYS A 7 36.37 -10.89 28.25
N PHE A 8 36.06 -9.68 28.56
CA PHE A 8 35.07 -8.90 27.82
C PHE A 8 35.62 -8.64 26.41
N GLN A 9 34.99 -9.23 25.38
CA GLN A 9 35.20 -8.84 23.99
C GLN A 9 34.44 -7.55 23.73
N GLY A 10 35.19 -6.54 23.20
CA GLY A 10 34.67 -5.24 22.91
C GLY A 10 33.51 -5.25 21.93
N VAL A 11 32.42 -4.65 22.36
CA VAL A 11 31.29 -4.29 21.50
C VAL A 11 31.74 -3.14 20.61
N TYR A 12 31.87 -3.39 19.32
CA TYR A 12 32.02 -2.34 18.33
C TYR A 12 30.78 -1.47 18.33
N MET A 13 30.83 -0.32 18.97
CA MET A 13 29.79 0.71 18.89
C MET A 13 29.79 1.29 17.48
N ASN A 14 28.73 1.03 16.77
CA ASN A 14 28.48 1.50 15.41
C ASN A 14 28.24 3.03 15.44
N LYS A 15 28.74 3.74 14.44
CA LYS A 15 28.70 5.22 14.28
C LYS A 15 27.29 5.86 14.22
N SER A 16 26.23 5.10 14.53
CA SER A 16 24.83 5.58 14.53
C SER A 16 24.48 6.53 15.68
N TYR A 17 25.29 6.62 16.72
CA TYR A 17 25.01 7.47 17.88
C TYR A 17 25.28 8.97 17.66
N PHE A 18 26.02 9.32 16.63
CA PHE A 18 26.40 10.73 16.41
C PHE A 18 25.24 11.60 15.87
N ASN A 19 24.19 10.99 15.30
CA ASN A 19 23.06 11.74 14.75
C ASN A 19 21.95 12.03 15.77
N LEU A 20 21.91 11.33 16.89
CA LEU A 20 20.89 11.53 17.92
C LEU A 20 21.15 12.80 18.76
N THR A 21 22.42 13.11 18.98
CA THR A 21 22.84 14.29 19.75
C THR A 21 22.60 15.60 18.99
N ALA A 22 22.72 15.59 17.67
CA ALA A 22 22.43 16.75 16.82
C ALA A 22 20.93 17.10 16.75
N ALA A 23 20.05 16.08 16.74
CA ALA A 23 18.60 16.28 16.73
C ALA A 23 18.07 16.83 18.06
N LEU A 24 18.66 16.42 19.19
CA LEU A 24 18.32 16.93 20.52
C LEU A 24 18.81 18.38 20.76
N LEU A 25 19.96 18.78 20.16
CA LEU A 25 20.50 20.12 20.29
C LEU A 25 19.72 21.18 19.50
N VAL A 26 19.08 20.80 18.38
CA VAL A 26 18.19 21.69 17.61
C VAL A 26 16.87 21.94 18.36
N CYS A 27 16.38 20.97 19.13
CA CYS A 27 15.16 21.13 19.93
C CYS A 27 15.35 22.03 21.16
N THR A 28 16.54 22.11 21.74
CA THR A 28 16.79 22.96 22.94
C THR A 28 16.88 24.42 22.61
N SER A 29 17.24 24.82 21.40
CA SER A 29 17.34 26.24 20.98
C SER A 29 15.97 26.85 20.63
N LEU A 30 14.95 26.05 20.39
CA LEU A 30 13.60 26.53 20.12
C LEU A 30 12.70 26.67 21.37
N LEU A 31 13.15 26.19 22.53
CA LEU A 31 12.42 26.26 23.79
C LEU A 31 12.78 27.51 24.67
N ALA A 32 13.65 28.39 24.23
CA ALA A 32 14.18 29.48 25.05
C ALA A 32 13.41 30.81 24.99
N ASP A 33 12.39 30.97 24.15
CA ASP A 33 11.71 32.25 23.90
C ASP A 33 10.21 32.27 24.13
N SER A 34 9.71 31.65 25.19
CA SER A 34 8.33 31.89 25.66
C SER A 34 8.30 32.14 27.17
N GLN A 35 8.71 33.33 27.61
CA GLN A 35 8.33 33.82 28.93
C GLN A 35 7.52 35.11 28.83
N SER A 36 6.31 34.99 29.44
CA SER A 36 5.53 35.96 30.20
C SER A 36 4.93 37.19 29.54
N SER A 37 3.62 37.22 29.61
CA SER A 37 2.89 38.39 30.15
C SER A 37 1.65 37.93 30.88
N GLU A 38 1.70 37.94 32.20
CA GLU A 38 0.55 37.90 33.07
C GLU A 38 -0.24 39.20 32.95
N VAL A 39 -1.54 39.12 32.71
CA VAL A 39 -2.47 40.22 33.03
C VAL A 39 -3.55 39.67 33.95
N SER A 40 -3.51 40.13 35.17
CA SER A 40 -4.50 39.91 36.21
C SER A 40 -5.82 40.61 35.90
N GLY A 41 -6.90 39.89 36.03
CA GLY A 41 -8.24 40.45 36.02
C GLY A 41 -9.21 39.45 36.66
N GLY A 42 -9.56 39.70 37.93
CA GLY A 42 -10.39 38.85 38.75
C GLY A 42 -11.88 38.87 38.35
N GLY A 43 -12.54 37.75 38.53
CA GLY A 43 -13.96 37.59 38.39
C GLY A 43 -14.35 36.16 38.81
N ALA A 44 -14.71 35.99 40.09
CA ALA A 44 -15.16 34.72 40.59
C ALA A 44 -16.52 34.34 40.00
N TYR A 45 -16.61 33.19 39.34
CA TYR A 45 -17.84 32.41 39.22
C TYR A 45 -17.55 30.97 39.55
N ASN A 46 -18.08 30.53 40.68
CA ASN A 46 -18.22 29.11 41.04
C ASN A 46 -19.12 28.41 40.03
N ASN A 47 -18.57 27.53 39.25
CA ASN A 47 -19.30 26.40 38.67
C ASN A 47 -18.33 25.21 38.57
N SER A 48 -18.56 24.21 39.44
CA SER A 48 -17.96 22.90 39.33
C SER A 48 -18.25 22.34 37.94
N PRO A 49 -17.25 21.91 37.14
CA PRO A 49 -17.54 21.21 35.91
C PRO A 49 -18.14 19.85 36.26
N ALA A 50 -19.43 19.66 35.94
CA ALA A 50 -20.00 18.35 35.81
C ALA A 50 -19.09 17.53 34.91
N LYS A 51 -18.65 16.33 35.34
CA LYS A 51 -17.97 15.36 34.55
C LYS A 51 -18.83 15.07 33.30
N GLU A 52 -18.50 15.68 32.18
CA GLU A 52 -19.05 15.26 30.90
C GLU A 52 -18.63 13.81 30.67
N PRO A 53 -19.59 12.89 30.39
CA PRO A 53 -19.25 11.55 29.95
C PRO A 53 -18.46 11.71 28.68
N PHE A 54 -17.43 10.87 28.49
CA PHE A 54 -16.59 10.82 27.30
C PHE A 54 -17.47 10.87 26.04
N LYS A 55 -17.65 12.05 25.45
CA LYS A 55 -18.16 12.18 24.10
C LYS A 55 -17.07 11.63 23.20
N SER A 56 -17.22 10.38 22.76
CA SER A 56 -16.51 9.90 21.59
C SER A 56 -16.85 10.86 20.45
N ILE A 57 -15.88 11.68 20.05
CA ILE A 57 -16.00 12.53 18.87
C ILE A 57 -16.14 11.55 17.70
N ASN A 58 -17.33 11.47 17.13
CA ASN A 58 -17.69 10.54 16.04
C ASN A 58 -17.07 11.02 14.72
N LEU A 59 -15.75 11.19 14.67
CA LEU A 59 -14.98 11.42 13.44
C LEU A 59 -15.04 10.23 12.48
N GLY A 60 -15.54 9.07 12.94
CA GLY A 60 -15.63 7.84 12.15
C GLY A 60 -16.86 7.71 11.26
N ARG A 61 -17.82 8.63 11.30
CA ARG A 61 -19.07 8.53 10.52
C ARG A 61 -19.02 9.26 9.18
N SER A 62 -18.10 10.19 8.98
CA SER A 62 -18.03 10.97 7.73
C SER A 62 -16.95 10.50 6.81
N VAL A 63 -17.29 10.23 5.55
CA VAL A 63 -16.38 9.79 4.48
C VAL A 63 -16.53 10.66 3.24
N ILE A 64 -15.45 10.85 2.52
CA ILE A 64 -15.39 11.65 1.28
C ILE A 64 -15.10 10.77 0.07
N THR A 65 -14.43 9.64 0.26
CA THR A 65 -13.86 8.85 -0.84
C THR A 65 -14.94 8.19 -1.71
N ALA A 66 -16.11 7.87 -1.15
CA ALA A 66 -17.14 7.12 -1.89
C ALA A 66 -17.93 7.93 -2.91
N SER A 67 -18.10 9.22 -2.69
CA SER A 67 -18.98 10.09 -3.51
C SER A 67 -18.30 11.38 -3.95
N GLY A 68 -17.09 11.65 -3.43
CA GLY A 68 -16.37 12.88 -3.72
C GLY A 68 -16.85 14.08 -2.90
N PHE A 69 -17.84 13.93 -2.04
CA PHE A 69 -18.32 14.89 -1.04
C PHE A 69 -18.46 14.19 0.33
N GLU A 70 -18.54 14.97 1.38
CA GLU A 70 -18.65 14.46 2.75
C GLU A 70 -20.05 13.92 3.03
N GLN A 71 -20.14 12.65 3.42
CA GLN A 71 -21.42 11.98 3.72
C GLN A 71 -21.26 10.93 4.81
N ASP A 72 -22.36 10.46 5.39
CA ASP A 72 -22.37 9.42 6.40
C ASP A 72 -21.91 8.07 5.80
N LEU A 73 -21.09 7.35 6.56
CA LEU A 73 -20.52 6.04 6.21
C LEU A 73 -21.61 5.02 5.87
N ASN A 74 -22.74 5.04 6.59
CA ASN A 74 -23.80 4.05 6.46
C ASN A 74 -24.52 4.14 5.11
N ILE A 75 -24.67 5.36 4.57
CA ILE A 75 -25.36 5.58 3.29
C ILE A 75 -24.42 5.69 2.09
N ALA A 76 -23.12 5.79 2.34
CA ALA A 76 -22.12 5.93 1.29
C ALA A 76 -22.19 4.76 0.27
N PRO A 77 -22.14 5.05 -1.06
CA PRO A 77 -22.39 4.07 -2.11
C PRO A 77 -21.17 3.16 -2.38
N ALA A 78 -20.75 2.40 -1.40
CA ALA A 78 -19.76 1.33 -1.42
C ALA A 78 -19.65 0.68 -0.04
N SER A 79 -18.94 -0.45 0.04
CA SER A 79 -18.46 -0.99 1.33
C SER A 79 -17.22 -0.24 1.75
N ILE A 80 -17.32 0.59 2.79
CA ILE A 80 -16.24 1.47 3.26
C ILE A 80 -15.89 1.13 4.70
N SER A 81 -14.60 1.24 5.01
CA SER A 81 -14.08 1.22 6.37
C SER A 81 -13.25 2.46 6.62
N VAL A 82 -13.31 2.98 7.84
CA VAL A 82 -12.50 4.11 8.28
C VAL A 82 -11.57 3.64 9.39
N VAL A 83 -10.28 3.88 9.22
CA VAL A 83 -9.27 3.73 10.29
C VAL A 83 -9.02 5.10 10.88
N THR A 84 -9.38 5.26 12.14
CA THR A 84 -9.29 6.53 12.86
C THR A 84 -7.90 6.76 13.47
N PRO A 85 -7.55 8.00 13.87
CA PRO A 85 -6.32 8.24 14.62
C PRO A 85 -6.25 7.43 15.92
N GLN A 86 -7.38 7.18 16.56
CA GLN A 86 -7.47 6.35 17.78
C GLN A 86 -7.09 4.90 17.46
N ASP A 87 -7.56 4.35 16.33
CA ASP A 87 -7.17 3.00 15.89
C ASP A 87 -5.67 2.90 15.63
N ILE A 88 -5.08 3.95 15.03
CA ILE A 88 -3.63 4.01 14.75
C ILE A 88 -2.83 4.18 16.06
N GLN A 89 -3.32 4.98 17.00
CA GLN A 89 -2.64 5.27 18.27
C GLN A 89 -2.83 4.19 19.34
N SER A 90 -3.94 3.47 19.32
CA SER A 90 -4.24 2.43 20.33
C SER A 90 -3.31 1.23 20.20
N ARG A 91 -2.74 1.02 19.03
CA ARG A 91 -1.80 -0.06 18.72
C ARG A 91 -0.60 0.50 17.95
N PRO A 92 0.61 0.04 18.22
CA PRO A 92 1.77 0.41 17.45
C PRO A 92 1.62 -0.06 16.00
N VAL A 93 1.80 0.85 15.06
CA VAL A 93 1.70 0.59 13.62
C VAL A 93 2.97 1.12 12.95
N ARG A 94 3.70 0.27 12.23
CA ARG A 94 4.94 0.65 11.57
C ARG A 94 4.71 1.33 10.22
N ASP A 95 3.64 0.93 9.53
CA ASP A 95 3.32 1.41 8.17
C ASP A 95 1.80 1.37 7.88
N LEU A 96 1.44 1.80 6.66
CA LEU A 96 0.06 1.80 6.17
C LEU A 96 -0.57 0.42 6.21
N ALA A 97 0.16 -0.58 5.77
CA ALA A 97 -0.39 -1.93 5.66
C ALA A 97 -0.79 -2.46 7.04
N GLU A 98 0.08 -2.29 8.06
CA GLU A 98 -0.26 -2.66 9.45
C GLU A 98 -1.46 -1.85 9.98
N ALA A 99 -1.62 -0.58 9.58
CA ALA A 99 -2.79 0.21 9.94
C ALA A 99 -4.09 -0.39 9.42
N LEU A 100 -4.05 -1.04 8.26
CA LEU A 100 -5.21 -1.65 7.60
C LEU A 100 -5.48 -3.11 7.99
N ALA A 101 -4.65 -3.73 8.80
CA ALA A 101 -4.72 -5.17 9.10
C ALA A 101 -6.07 -5.63 9.68
N ASN A 102 -6.83 -4.76 10.35
CA ASN A 102 -8.14 -5.08 10.93
C ASN A 102 -9.32 -4.70 10.03
N VAL A 103 -9.07 -4.21 8.82
CA VAL A 103 -10.14 -3.89 7.87
C VAL A 103 -10.63 -5.17 7.22
N PRO A 104 -11.94 -5.51 7.31
CA PRO A 104 -12.50 -6.70 6.65
C PRO A 104 -12.20 -6.67 5.14
N GLY A 105 -11.96 -7.82 4.52
CA GLY A 105 -11.68 -7.90 3.09
C GLY A 105 -10.29 -7.39 2.67
N VAL A 106 -9.49 -6.85 3.59
CA VAL A 106 -8.11 -6.44 3.34
C VAL A 106 -7.15 -7.51 3.84
N SER A 107 -6.27 -7.96 2.97
CA SER A 107 -5.17 -8.86 3.29
C SER A 107 -3.85 -8.13 3.13
N ILE A 108 -2.98 -8.28 4.11
CA ILE A 108 -1.64 -7.73 4.07
C ILE A 108 -0.68 -8.84 3.65
N ASP A 109 -0.01 -8.63 2.52
CA ASP A 109 1.03 -9.51 2.05
C ASP A 109 2.32 -9.18 2.79
N SER A 110 2.56 -9.89 3.88
CA SER A 110 3.61 -9.59 4.87
C SER A 110 4.83 -10.50 4.77
N GLY A 111 5.12 -11.01 3.57
CA GLY A 111 6.35 -11.75 3.30
C GLY A 111 7.59 -10.85 3.37
N VAL A 112 8.78 -11.45 3.43
CA VAL A 112 10.03 -10.73 3.24
C VAL A 112 10.11 -10.29 1.79
N THR A 113 9.58 -9.11 1.50
CA THR A 113 9.70 -8.50 0.17
C THR A 113 11.11 -7.96 -0.05
N LYS A 114 11.48 -7.71 -1.29
CA LYS A 114 12.80 -7.18 -1.67
C LYS A 114 13.13 -5.87 -0.96
N THR A 115 12.13 -5.03 -0.75
CA THR A 115 12.27 -3.71 -0.13
C THR A 115 11.78 -3.69 1.32
N GLY A 116 11.17 -4.78 1.79
CA GLY A 116 10.56 -4.86 3.12
C GLY A 116 9.27 -4.04 3.27
N GLY A 117 8.70 -3.55 2.16
CA GLY A 117 7.34 -3.03 2.12
C GLY A 117 6.32 -4.17 2.18
N TYR A 118 5.08 -3.83 2.48
CA TYR A 118 3.98 -4.80 2.53
C TYR A 118 2.99 -4.52 1.41
N GLY A 119 2.56 -5.56 0.72
CA GLY A 119 1.47 -5.48 -0.25
C GLY A 119 0.12 -5.34 0.44
N ILE A 120 -0.79 -4.61 -0.21
CA ILE A 120 -2.18 -4.48 0.23
C ILE A 120 -3.05 -5.12 -0.85
N SER A 121 -3.79 -6.15 -0.47
CA SER A 121 -4.75 -6.84 -1.33
C SER A 121 -6.17 -6.65 -0.78
N ILE A 122 -7.12 -6.30 -1.64
CA ILE A 122 -8.53 -6.13 -1.27
C ILE A 122 -9.37 -7.16 -2.02
N ARG A 123 -10.11 -7.99 -1.29
CA ARG A 123 -10.97 -9.06 -1.84
C ARG A 123 -10.23 -9.99 -2.81
N GLY A 124 -8.96 -10.31 -2.50
CA GLY A 124 -8.11 -11.16 -3.34
C GLY A 124 -7.46 -10.46 -4.52
N MET A 125 -7.79 -9.20 -4.78
CA MET A 125 -7.13 -8.39 -5.80
C MET A 125 -5.87 -7.76 -5.21
N GLY A 126 -4.69 -8.16 -5.73
CA GLY A 126 -3.38 -7.76 -5.21
C GLY A 126 -3.09 -6.26 -5.32
N THR A 127 -1.92 -5.85 -4.83
CA THR A 127 -1.46 -4.45 -4.76
C THR A 127 -1.60 -3.67 -6.08
N ALA A 128 -1.41 -4.33 -7.22
CA ALA A 128 -1.54 -3.71 -8.53
C ALA A 128 -2.98 -3.30 -8.90
N TYR A 129 -3.97 -3.74 -8.15
CA TYR A 129 -5.41 -3.44 -8.32
C TYR A 129 -5.96 -2.57 -7.19
N THR A 130 -5.10 -2.13 -6.28
CA THR A 130 -5.45 -1.26 -5.17
C THR A 130 -4.92 0.16 -5.43
N LEU A 131 -5.82 1.11 -5.58
CA LEU A 131 -5.45 2.51 -5.78
C LEU A 131 -5.16 3.17 -4.42
N ILE A 132 -3.96 3.73 -4.27
CA ILE A 132 -3.57 4.49 -3.07
C ILE A 132 -3.64 5.98 -3.39
N LEU A 133 -4.33 6.72 -2.52
CA LEU A 133 -4.49 8.17 -2.63
C LEU A 133 -3.99 8.86 -1.35
N ILE A 134 -3.53 10.09 -1.50
CA ILE A 134 -3.32 11.04 -0.40
C ILE A 134 -4.20 12.26 -0.69
N ASP A 135 -5.14 12.57 0.21
CA ASP A 135 -6.13 13.64 0.04
C ASP A 135 -6.88 13.57 -1.32
N GLY A 136 -7.18 12.34 -1.77
CA GLY A 136 -7.85 12.09 -3.04
C GLY A 136 -6.95 12.19 -4.28
N LYS A 137 -5.64 12.46 -4.13
CA LYS A 137 -4.66 12.54 -5.22
C LYS A 137 -3.87 11.24 -5.33
N ARG A 138 -3.69 10.76 -6.56
CA ARG A 138 -3.05 9.46 -6.87
C ARG A 138 -1.59 9.40 -6.44
N VAL A 139 -1.22 8.31 -5.76
CA VAL A 139 0.17 7.99 -5.36
C VAL A 139 0.82 6.97 -6.28
N ASN A 140 0.03 6.03 -6.84
CA ASN A 140 0.55 4.96 -7.68
C ASN A 140 1.19 5.52 -8.95
N ALA A 141 2.44 5.11 -9.23
CA ALA A 141 3.06 5.25 -10.54
C ALA A 141 2.63 4.09 -11.45
N ASP A 142 2.91 4.21 -12.76
CA ASP A 142 2.72 3.11 -13.71
C ASP A 142 3.51 1.86 -13.24
N SER A 143 2.89 0.68 -13.31
CA SER A 143 3.49 -0.55 -12.78
C SER A 143 4.78 -0.96 -13.52
N SER A 144 5.03 -0.44 -14.72
CA SER A 144 6.31 -0.58 -15.43
C SER A 144 7.50 -0.07 -14.61
N THR A 145 7.27 0.90 -13.72
CA THR A 145 8.30 1.49 -12.84
C THR A 145 8.77 0.51 -11.77
N PHE A 146 7.96 -0.49 -11.41
CA PHE A 146 8.22 -1.44 -10.33
C PHE A 146 8.23 -2.91 -10.80
N PRO A 147 9.03 -3.28 -11.81
CA PRO A 147 9.06 -4.65 -12.32
C PRO A 147 9.65 -5.62 -11.29
N ASN A 148 9.37 -6.91 -11.46
CA ASN A 148 10.03 -8.00 -10.74
C ASN A 148 9.84 -7.96 -9.21
N GLY A 149 8.63 -7.63 -8.71
CA GLY A 149 8.27 -7.71 -7.30
C GLY A 149 8.68 -6.50 -6.46
N PHE A 150 8.81 -5.32 -7.08
CA PHE A 150 9.01 -4.05 -6.37
C PHE A 150 7.72 -3.27 -6.14
N GLY A 151 6.56 -3.79 -6.57
CA GLY A 151 5.26 -3.11 -6.45
C GLY A 151 4.89 -2.70 -5.03
N ASP A 152 5.32 -3.47 -4.03
CA ASP A 152 5.04 -3.17 -2.62
C ASP A 152 5.78 -1.95 -2.08
N SER A 153 6.77 -1.42 -2.82
CA SER A 153 7.47 -0.18 -2.47
C SER A 153 6.54 1.04 -2.41
N VAL A 154 5.40 0.98 -3.08
CA VAL A 154 4.41 2.08 -3.11
C VAL A 154 3.86 2.38 -1.71
N THR A 155 3.68 1.37 -0.86
CA THR A 155 3.16 1.54 0.50
C THR A 155 4.13 2.31 1.42
N SER A 156 5.40 2.39 1.06
CA SER A 156 6.41 3.15 1.81
C SER A 156 6.43 4.65 1.49
N PHE A 157 5.71 5.10 0.45
CA PHE A 157 5.59 6.51 0.08
C PHE A 157 4.45 7.22 0.85
N MET A 158 4.49 7.14 2.15
CA MET A 158 3.41 7.67 2.99
C MET A 158 3.86 8.85 3.83
N PRO A 159 2.94 9.79 4.13
CA PRO A 159 3.18 10.74 5.19
C PRO A 159 3.38 10.03 6.53
N PRO A 160 4.09 10.64 7.50
CA PRO A 160 4.20 10.08 8.83
C PRO A 160 2.80 9.90 9.44
N LEU A 161 2.62 8.85 10.25
CA LEU A 161 1.32 8.52 10.87
C LEU A 161 0.76 9.70 11.69
N SER A 162 1.64 10.52 12.28
CA SER A 162 1.25 11.74 13.03
C SER A 162 0.58 12.80 12.14
N ALA A 163 0.82 12.79 10.83
CA ALA A 163 0.19 13.70 9.87
C ALA A 163 -1.16 13.18 9.34
N ILE A 164 -1.54 11.95 9.66
CA ILE A 164 -2.77 11.33 9.16
C ILE A 164 -3.94 11.72 10.07
N GLU A 165 -5.04 12.16 9.47
CA GLU A 165 -6.31 12.39 10.13
C GLU A 165 -7.15 11.12 10.19
N ARG A 166 -7.25 10.39 9.07
CA ARG A 166 -7.91 9.08 8.97
C ARG A 166 -7.51 8.39 7.65
N ILE A 167 -7.80 7.09 7.57
CA ILE A 167 -7.64 6.34 6.32
C ILE A 167 -9.01 5.78 5.95
N GLU A 168 -9.46 6.08 4.74
CA GLU A 168 -10.73 5.58 4.19
C GLU A 168 -10.42 4.46 3.19
N VAL A 169 -11.05 3.29 3.35
CA VAL A 169 -10.83 2.12 2.52
C VAL A 169 -12.14 1.75 1.83
N ILE A 170 -12.20 1.94 0.51
CA ILE A 170 -13.29 1.40 -0.32
C ILE A 170 -12.93 -0.02 -0.73
N ARG A 171 -13.82 -0.96 -0.52
CA ARG A 171 -13.67 -2.35 -0.95
C ARG A 171 -14.54 -2.63 -2.15
N GLY A 172 -13.93 -3.14 -3.22
CA GLY A 172 -14.55 -3.30 -4.53
C GLY A 172 -14.30 -2.14 -5.49
N PRO A 173 -14.72 -2.26 -6.75
CA PRO A 173 -14.42 -1.32 -7.81
C PRO A 173 -14.93 0.09 -7.54
N ALA A 174 -14.05 1.08 -7.77
CA ALA A 174 -14.36 2.51 -7.63
C ALA A 174 -13.94 3.33 -8.86
N SER A 175 -13.89 2.69 -10.03
CA SER A 175 -13.40 3.34 -11.27
C SER A 175 -14.31 4.46 -11.78
N THR A 176 -15.58 4.50 -11.38
CA THR A 176 -16.51 5.59 -11.73
C THR A 176 -16.00 6.94 -11.22
N LEU A 177 -15.41 7.02 -10.02
CA LEU A 177 -14.86 8.27 -9.50
C LEU A 177 -13.37 8.43 -9.82
N TYR A 178 -12.59 7.35 -9.67
CA TYR A 178 -11.12 7.43 -9.64
C TYR A 178 -10.43 7.00 -10.93
N GLY A 179 -11.14 6.26 -11.82
CA GLY A 179 -10.58 5.75 -13.07
C GLY A 179 -9.76 4.49 -12.87
N SER A 180 -8.65 4.35 -13.62
CA SER A 180 -7.80 3.16 -13.64
C SER A 180 -7.25 2.77 -12.27
N ASP A 181 -6.99 1.45 -12.10
CA ASP A 181 -6.34 0.78 -10.95
C ASP A 181 -7.21 0.63 -9.69
N ALA A 182 -8.47 1.07 -9.73
CA ALA A 182 -9.43 0.92 -8.65
C ALA A 182 -10.36 -0.31 -8.86
N ILE A 183 -9.80 -1.46 -9.29
CA ILE A 183 -10.55 -2.72 -9.47
C ILE A 183 -10.82 -3.41 -8.13
N GLY A 184 -9.79 -3.59 -7.32
CA GLY A 184 -9.90 -4.22 -6.00
C GLY A 184 -10.45 -3.26 -4.95
N GLY A 185 -10.04 -2.00 -5.02
CA GLY A 185 -10.49 -0.97 -4.10
C GLY A 185 -9.60 0.27 -4.09
N VAL A 186 -9.89 1.15 -3.13
CA VAL A 186 -9.16 2.41 -2.93
C VAL A 186 -8.79 2.55 -1.47
N VAL A 187 -7.56 2.93 -1.21
CA VAL A 187 -7.06 3.36 0.10
C VAL A 187 -6.75 4.84 0.02
N ASN A 188 -7.53 5.68 0.69
CA ASN A 188 -7.34 7.12 0.68
C ASN A 188 -6.87 7.61 2.07
N ILE A 189 -5.66 8.13 2.12
CA ILE A 189 -5.06 8.71 3.31
C ILE A 189 -5.47 10.17 3.38
N ILE A 190 -6.29 10.52 4.36
CA ILE A 190 -6.68 11.90 4.61
C ILE A 190 -5.69 12.50 5.61
N THR A 191 -5.02 13.59 5.22
CA THR A 191 -4.04 14.27 6.06
C THR A 191 -4.69 15.34 6.93
N LYS A 192 -4.08 15.64 8.09
CA LYS A 192 -4.48 16.76 8.96
C LYS A 192 -4.33 18.09 8.21
N LYS A 193 -5.35 18.92 8.26
CA LYS A 193 -5.41 20.21 7.54
C LYS A 193 -5.54 21.42 8.46
N ASN A 194 -5.72 21.20 9.77
CA ASN A 194 -5.88 22.29 10.73
C ASN A 194 -4.52 22.98 10.98
N TYR A 195 -4.50 24.29 10.80
CA TYR A 195 -3.35 25.17 11.06
C TYR A 195 -3.74 26.45 11.83
N GLU A 196 -4.91 26.43 12.52
CA GLU A 196 -5.39 27.60 13.28
C GLU A 196 -4.54 27.93 14.49
N GLN A 197 -3.83 26.94 15.01
CA GLN A 197 -2.88 27.06 16.12
C GLN A 197 -1.64 26.24 15.83
N TRP A 198 -0.50 26.69 16.30
CA TRP A 198 0.73 25.91 16.24
C TRP A 198 0.58 24.66 17.10
N GLY A 199 0.90 23.54 16.51
CA GLY A 199 0.99 22.26 17.17
C GLY A 199 2.01 21.38 16.48
N SER A 200 2.78 20.65 17.26
CA SER A 200 3.84 19.80 16.76
C SER A 200 3.79 18.43 17.39
N ASN A 201 4.27 17.43 16.66
CA ASN A 201 4.40 16.05 17.13
C ASN A 201 5.75 15.49 16.71
N ILE A 202 6.46 14.88 17.66
CA ILE A 202 7.65 14.06 17.39
C ILE A 202 7.34 12.65 17.89
N THR A 203 7.61 11.65 17.04
CA THR A 203 7.50 10.24 17.43
C THR A 203 8.80 9.53 17.07
N TYR A 204 9.37 8.80 18.02
CA TYR A 204 10.49 7.88 17.83
C TYR A 204 10.00 6.44 18.01
N ASP A 205 10.25 5.60 17.03
CA ASP A 205 9.87 4.19 17.05
C ASP A 205 11.10 3.30 16.92
N TYR A 206 11.14 2.21 17.66
CA TYR A 206 12.17 1.19 17.57
C TYR A 206 11.54 -0.21 17.62
N THR A 207 11.94 -1.09 16.69
CA THR A 207 11.56 -2.50 16.70
C THR A 207 12.79 -3.37 16.85
N PHE A 208 12.86 -4.12 17.91
CA PHE A 208 13.86 -5.16 18.12
C PHE A 208 13.35 -6.49 17.59
N GLN A 209 14.12 -7.12 16.71
CA GLN A 209 13.84 -8.44 16.14
C GLN A 209 14.54 -9.53 16.95
N GLU A 210 13.78 -10.48 17.50
CA GLU A 210 14.36 -11.64 18.18
C GLU A 210 14.92 -12.66 17.17
N SER A 211 14.30 -12.75 16.00
CA SER A 211 14.71 -13.65 14.93
C SER A 211 15.83 -13.04 14.08
N ARG A 212 16.97 -13.70 14.05
CA ARG A 212 18.22 -13.22 13.43
C ARG A 212 18.14 -12.87 11.94
N PRO A 213 17.35 -13.54 11.09
CA PRO A 213 17.23 -13.19 9.68
C PRO A 213 16.61 -11.83 9.40
N PHE A 214 16.04 -11.19 10.41
CA PHE A 214 15.36 -9.90 10.25
C PHE A 214 16.12 -8.79 10.99
N GLY A 215 16.38 -7.69 10.30
CA GLY A 215 17.06 -6.54 10.90
C GLY A 215 16.12 -5.70 11.79
N ASN A 216 16.68 -5.11 12.85
CA ASN A 216 15.96 -4.13 13.66
C ASN A 216 15.55 -2.93 12.82
N THR A 217 14.48 -2.26 13.23
CA THR A 217 14.01 -1.06 12.54
C THR A 217 13.85 0.10 13.51
N GLN A 218 14.08 1.31 13.03
CA GLN A 218 13.83 2.53 13.78
C GLN A 218 13.26 3.61 12.87
N SER A 219 12.43 4.50 13.42
CA SER A 219 11.95 5.67 12.71
C SER A 219 11.83 6.89 13.61
N ILE A 220 12.04 8.05 13.01
CA ILE A 220 11.73 9.36 13.61
C ILE A 220 10.69 10.00 12.70
N ASN A 221 9.57 10.38 13.27
CA ASN A 221 8.48 11.06 12.59
C ASN A 221 8.31 12.45 13.19
N PHE A 222 8.12 13.45 12.35
CA PHE A 222 7.88 14.83 12.74
C PHE A 222 6.69 15.39 11.98
N TYR A 223 5.84 16.10 12.67
CA TYR A 223 4.72 16.86 12.12
C TYR A 223 4.61 18.18 12.88
N THR A 224 4.41 19.28 12.14
CA THR A 224 4.02 20.55 12.71
C THR A 224 3.09 21.32 11.79
N ALA A 225 2.16 22.06 12.35
CA ALA A 225 1.24 22.90 11.62
C ALA A 225 0.92 24.15 12.42
N GLY A 226 0.75 25.27 11.72
CA GLY A 226 0.35 26.52 12.36
C GLY A 226 0.13 27.68 11.40
N PRO A 227 -0.47 28.78 11.88
CA PRO A 227 -0.72 29.97 11.09
C PRO A 227 0.58 30.77 10.88
N LEU A 228 0.78 31.28 9.67
CA LEU A 228 1.88 32.17 9.31
C LEU A 228 1.52 33.67 9.47
N ASN A 229 0.23 33.97 9.71
CA ASN A 229 -0.22 35.33 9.95
C ASN A 229 -1.31 35.37 11.05
N THR A 230 -1.48 36.54 11.64
CA THR A 230 -2.44 36.77 12.73
C THR A 230 -3.90 36.55 12.30
N ALA A 231 -4.20 36.82 11.03
CA ALA A 231 -5.54 36.58 10.46
C ALA A 231 -5.84 35.09 10.22
N LYS A 232 -4.86 34.19 10.42
CA LYS A 232 -4.96 32.73 10.21
C LYS A 232 -5.41 32.37 8.79
N THR A 233 -5.21 33.26 7.83
CA THR A 233 -5.53 33.00 6.42
C THR A 233 -4.41 32.31 5.67
N LEU A 234 -3.18 32.35 6.20
CA LEU A 234 -2.02 31.65 5.65
C LEU A 234 -1.50 30.65 6.69
N GLY A 235 -1.38 29.40 6.28
CA GLY A 235 -0.94 28.32 7.12
C GLY A 235 0.21 27.50 6.54
N LEU A 236 1.03 26.92 7.40
CA LEU A 236 2.12 26.02 7.06
C LEU A 236 1.91 24.67 7.74
N ILE A 237 2.14 23.60 6.98
CA ILE A 237 2.22 22.23 7.51
C ILE A 237 3.53 21.64 7.04
N LEU A 238 4.34 21.13 7.98
CA LEU A 238 5.56 20.38 7.69
C LEU A 238 5.41 18.95 8.23
N ARG A 239 5.90 18.00 7.46
CA ARG A 239 5.87 16.58 7.81
C ARG A 239 7.14 15.89 7.35
N SER A 240 7.73 15.04 8.20
CA SER A 240 8.87 14.24 7.78
C SER A 240 8.92 12.90 8.51
N ARG A 241 9.53 11.92 7.85
CA ARG A 241 9.83 10.61 8.40
C ARG A 241 11.20 10.16 7.93
N ILE A 242 11.99 9.66 8.87
CA ILE A 242 13.24 8.96 8.61
C ILE A 242 13.06 7.55 9.17
N TYR A 243 13.17 6.55 8.32
CA TYR A 243 13.08 5.14 8.70
C TYR A 243 14.37 4.43 8.29
N THR A 244 14.89 3.58 9.17
CA THR A 244 16.05 2.74 8.88
C THR A 244 15.77 1.29 9.29
N ARG A 245 16.31 0.37 8.52
CA ARG A 245 16.34 -1.06 8.84
C ARG A 245 17.79 -1.54 8.78
N ASP A 246 18.22 -2.23 9.84
CA ASP A 246 19.55 -2.78 9.94
C ASP A 246 19.76 -3.95 8.97
N GLY A 247 20.98 -4.13 8.53
CA GLY A 247 21.40 -5.33 7.82
C GLY A 247 21.56 -6.52 8.76
N VAL A 248 21.45 -7.70 8.19
CA VAL A 248 21.76 -8.95 8.88
C VAL A 248 23.06 -9.55 8.34
N SER A 249 23.80 -10.28 9.15
CA SER A 249 25.01 -10.95 8.68
C SER A 249 24.65 -12.15 7.79
N ASN A 250 25.55 -12.58 6.89
CA ASN A 250 25.32 -13.77 6.07
C ASN A 250 25.11 -15.03 6.91
N SER A 251 25.72 -15.10 8.10
CA SER A 251 25.56 -16.21 9.06
C SER A 251 24.19 -16.24 9.72
N ASP A 252 23.48 -15.12 9.73
CA ASP A 252 22.16 -14.99 10.35
C ASP A 252 21.00 -15.21 9.35
N LEU A 253 21.32 -15.28 8.05
CA LEU A 253 20.33 -15.63 7.03
C LEU A 253 19.83 -17.05 7.22
N ALA A 254 18.53 -17.24 7.21
CA ALA A 254 17.97 -18.58 7.23
C ALA A 254 17.99 -19.20 5.83
N VAL A 255 18.51 -20.42 5.74
CA VAL A 255 18.65 -21.19 4.48
C VAL A 255 18.00 -22.55 4.68
N ALA A 256 17.35 -23.06 3.63
CA ALA A 256 16.81 -24.44 3.67
C ALA A 256 17.90 -25.50 3.93
N PRO A 257 17.58 -26.62 4.63
CA PRO A 257 18.57 -27.53 5.22
C PRO A 257 19.60 -28.14 4.29
N ASN A 258 19.35 -28.27 2.98
CA ASN A 258 20.29 -28.84 2.00
C ASN A 258 21.22 -27.83 1.31
N HIS A 259 21.27 -26.60 1.78
CA HIS A 259 22.15 -25.59 1.20
C HIS A 259 23.45 -25.51 2.01
N THR A 260 24.33 -26.46 1.81
CA THR A 260 25.68 -26.50 2.41
C THR A 260 26.66 -25.50 1.81
N GLY A 261 26.22 -24.61 0.94
CA GLY A 261 27.05 -23.68 0.16
C GLY A 261 27.27 -22.29 0.75
N VAL A 262 26.78 -21.98 1.96
CA VAL A 262 26.98 -20.66 2.61
C VAL A 262 28.14 -20.67 3.62
N THR A 263 28.97 -21.71 3.64
CA THR A 263 30.21 -21.70 4.45
C THR A 263 31.30 -20.93 3.73
N SER A 264 31.77 -19.91 4.36
CA SER A 264 32.75 -18.90 3.97
C SER A 264 34.18 -19.44 3.77
N ASN A 265 34.43 -20.66 3.37
CA ASN A 265 35.82 -21.13 3.10
C ASN A 265 35.84 -22.49 2.41
N SER A 266 35.66 -22.52 1.11
CA SER A 266 36.40 -23.46 0.24
C SER A 266 35.96 -23.27 -1.20
N GLY A 267 36.89 -23.05 -2.09
CA GLY A 267 36.73 -22.88 -3.52
C GLY A 267 36.30 -24.15 -4.23
N GLN A 268 35.13 -24.67 -3.96
CA GLN A 268 34.53 -25.75 -4.74
C GLN A 268 33.13 -25.39 -5.17
N ASN A 269 32.97 -25.26 -6.46
CA ASN A 269 31.81 -24.89 -7.26
C ASN A 269 30.73 -25.97 -7.32
N ASN A 270 30.16 -26.40 -6.22
CA ASN A 270 29.01 -27.31 -6.22
C ASN A 270 27.83 -26.78 -5.38
N ALA A 271 27.52 -25.50 -5.49
CA ALA A 271 26.27 -24.96 -4.99
C ALA A 271 25.18 -25.23 -6.01
N THR A 272 24.45 -26.32 -5.85
CA THR A 272 23.16 -26.53 -6.50
C THR A 272 22.24 -25.37 -6.13
N SER A 273 21.73 -24.69 -7.13
CA SER A 273 21.01 -23.40 -7.04
C SER A 273 19.89 -23.38 -6.02
N ALA A 274 20.10 -22.70 -4.87
CA ALA A 274 19.01 -22.29 -4.01
C ALA A 274 18.10 -21.30 -4.74
N THR A 275 16.83 -21.60 -4.83
CA THR A 275 15.84 -20.63 -5.31
C THR A 275 15.67 -19.50 -4.30
N ALA A 276 15.28 -18.33 -4.76
CA ALA A 276 15.10 -17.14 -3.91
C ALA A 276 14.15 -17.33 -2.71
N SER A 277 13.24 -18.31 -2.80
CA SER A 277 12.31 -18.69 -1.73
C SER A 277 12.95 -19.47 -0.57
N GLN A 278 14.19 -19.89 -0.72
CA GLN A 278 14.90 -20.72 0.25
C GLN A 278 15.90 -19.96 1.11
N ILE A 279 16.10 -18.68 0.83
CA ILE A 279 16.98 -17.80 1.61
C ILE A 279 16.14 -16.66 2.18
N VAL A 280 16.16 -16.54 3.50
CA VAL A 280 15.37 -15.56 4.24
C VAL A 280 16.31 -14.54 4.88
N GLY A 281 16.02 -13.29 4.62
CA GLY A 281 16.70 -12.16 5.23
C GLY A 281 16.17 -10.83 4.70
N SER A 282 16.32 -9.77 5.47
CA SER A 282 15.91 -8.43 5.07
C SER A 282 17.10 -7.60 4.61
N ALA A 283 17.00 -6.97 3.44
CA ALA A 283 18.02 -6.01 2.99
C ALA A 283 18.07 -4.79 3.90
N PRO A 284 19.27 -4.26 4.26
CA PRO A 284 19.36 -2.99 4.94
C PRO A 284 18.69 -1.88 4.10
N GLY A 285 17.96 -1.00 4.75
CA GLY A 285 17.21 0.03 4.03
C GLY A 285 17.07 1.33 4.79
N ARG A 286 16.95 2.43 4.05
CA ARG A 286 16.65 3.77 4.58
C ARG A 286 15.55 4.39 3.75
N ILE A 287 14.57 4.99 4.42
CA ILE A 287 13.46 5.68 3.78
C ILE A 287 13.38 7.09 4.37
N TYR A 288 13.37 8.09 3.50
CA TYR A 288 13.19 9.50 3.84
C TYR A 288 11.93 10.00 3.17
N ASN A 289 11.03 10.57 3.96
CA ASN A 289 9.84 11.27 3.46
C ASN A 289 9.85 12.68 4.06
N VAL A 290 9.73 13.68 3.22
CA VAL A 290 9.63 15.09 3.63
C VAL A 290 8.53 15.73 2.82
N GLY A 291 7.62 16.44 3.48
CA GLY A 291 6.55 17.16 2.82
C GLY A 291 6.24 18.48 3.49
N THR A 292 5.78 19.41 2.66
CA THR A 292 5.33 20.72 3.10
C THR A 292 4.05 21.11 2.39
N ARG A 293 3.12 21.72 3.12
CA ARG A 293 1.92 22.32 2.54
C ARG A 293 1.80 23.77 3.00
N ILE A 294 1.60 24.66 2.06
CA ILE A 294 1.26 26.05 2.30
C ILE A 294 -0.20 26.24 1.90
N ASN A 295 -1.01 26.70 2.83
CA ASN A 295 -2.45 26.96 2.62
C ASN A 295 -2.70 28.46 2.64
N TRP A 296 -3.55 28.91 1.75
CA TRP A 296 -4.17 30.22 1.80
C TRP A 296 -5.69 30.07 1.79
N SER A 297 -6.36 30.73 2.73
CA SER A 297 -7.82 30.75 2.84
C SER A 297 -8.31 32.18 2.80
N SER A 298 -9.40 32.42 2.04
CA SER A 298 -10.05 33.74 2.06
C SER A 298 -10.64 34.04 3.45
N THR A 299 -10.68 35.33 3.78
CA THR A 299 -11.39 35.80 5.00
C THR A 299 -12.91 35.71 4.84
N GLU A 300 -13.41 35.76 3.61
CA GLU A 300 -14.81 35.56 3.28
C GLU A 300 -15.14 34.07 3.40
N SER A 301 -16.19 33.76 4.13
CA SER A 301 -16.67 32.40 4.39
C SER A 301 -18.07 32.18 3.82
N VAL A 302 -18.35 30.96 3.40
CA VAL A 302 -19.67 30.50 2.97
C VAL A 302 -20.06 29.32 3.87
N GLY A 303 -21.02 29.55 4.76
CA GLY A 303 -21.30 28.65 5.87
C GLY A 303 -20.13 28.61 6.86
N LYS A 304 -19.61 27.38 7.13
CA LYS A 304 -18.44 27.17 8.00
C LYS A 304 -17.11 27.05 7.25
N LYS A 305 -17.11 27.19 5.92
CA LYS A 305 -15.91 27.00 5.07
C LYS A 305 -15.48 28.33 4.49
N PRO A 306 -14.15 28.58 4.32
CA PRO A 306 -13.67 29.69 3.53
C PRO A 306 -14.25 29.63 2.11
N LYS A 307 -14.59 30.77 1.53
CA LYS A 307 -15.09 30.84 0.15
C LYS A 307 -14.07 30.28 -0.84
N ASN A 308 -12.79 30.58 -0.62
CA ASN A 308 -11.69 30.05 -1.41
C ASN A 308 -10.60 29.51 -0.47
N ASN A 309 -10.10 28.33 -0.76
CA ASN A 309 -8.93 27.74 -0.15
C ASN A 309 -7.99 27.25 -1.26
N VAL A 310 -6.77 27.78 -1.27
CA VAL A 310 -5.72 27.40 -2.22
C VAL A 310 -4.58 26.77 -1.43
N TYR A 311 -4.05 25.64 -1.88
CA TYR A 311 -2.86 25.09 -1.27
C TYR A 311 -1.84 24.59 -2.30
N LEU A 312 -0.57 24.73 -1.93
CA LEU A 312 0.56 24.10 -2.60
C LEU A 312 1.12 23.03 -1.67
N ASP A 313 1.11 21.79 -2.13
CA ASP A 313 1.65 20.62 -1.40
C ASP A 313 2.84 20.05 -2.17
N ILE A 314 3.97 19.87 -1.50
CA ILE A 314 5.20 19.34 -2.08
C ILE A 314 5.69 18.21 -1.19
N ASP A 315 5.84 17.01 -1.77
CA ASP A 315 6.41 15.84 -1.10
C ASP A 315 7.61 15.30 -1.86
N TYR A 316 8.62 14.92 -1.11
CA TYR A 316 9.77 14.17 -1.59
C TYR A 316 9.95 12.92 -0.76
N SER A 317 10.18 11.79 -1.42
CA SER A 317 10.46 10.51 -0.78
C SER A 317 11.63 9.82 -1.47
N GLN A 318 12.51 9.22 -0.68
CA GLN A 318 13.62 8.40 -1.15
C GLN A 318 13.64 7.10 -0.36
N GLN A 319 13.72 5.99 -1.06
CA GLN A 319 14.02 4.67 -0.51
C GLN A 319 15.40 4.26 -1.02
N SER A 320 16.28 3.81 -0.15
CA SER A 320 17.63 3.37 -0.48
C SER A 320 17.91 2.02 0.18
N TYR A 321 18.28 1.03 -0.59
CA TYR A 321 18.54 -0.33 -0.13
C TYR A 321 19.96 -0.74 -0.48
N ASP A 322 20.64 -1.37 0.49
CA ASP A 322 21.94 -1.99 0.26
C ASP A 322 21.76 -3.42 -0.23
N ASN A 323 22.23 -3.65 -1.45
CA ASN A 323 22.16 -4.97 -2.11
C ASN A 323 23.48 -5.76 -1.98
N SER A 324 24.37 -5.39 -1.09
CA SER A 324 25.67 -6.03 -0.90
C SER A 324 25.59 -7.54 -0.54
N GLN A 325 24.40 -8.00 -0.14
CA GLN A 325 24.10 -9.43 0.11
C GLN A 325 23.21 -10.06 -0.98
N GLY A 326 22.93 -9.36 -2.08
CA GLY A 326 22.06 -9.86 -3.14
C GLY A 326 20.58 -10.01 -2.76
N LEU A 327 20.16 -9.46 -1.63
CA LEU A 327 18.80 -9.63 -1.10
C LEU A 327 17.72 -8.88 -1.90
N VAL A 328 18.12 -7.89 -2.69
CA VAL A 328 17.22 -7.10 -3.55
C VAL A 328 17.07 -7.72 -4.95
N MET A 329 17.88 -8.69 -5.33
CA MET A 329 17.82 -9.35 -6.63
C MET A 329 16.56 -10.21 -6.82
N SER A 330 16.18 -10.43 -8.08
CA SER A 330 15.11 -11.37 -8.44
C SER A 330 15.50 -12.84 -8.27
N ASN A 331 16.78 -13.18 -8.47
CA ASN A 331 17.31 -14.53 -8.28
C ASN A 331 18.35 -14.52 -7.17
N ARG A 332 17.91 -14.85 -5.97
CA ARG A 332 18.79 -15.10 -4.83
C ARG A 332 19.29 -16.54 -4.97
N ASN A 333 20.47 -16.74 -5.48
CA ASN A 333 21.13 -18.06 -5.48
C ASN A 333 22.37 -18.01 -4.58
N ALA A 334 22.87 -19.19 -4.18
CA ALA A 334 24.04 -19.29 -3.30
C ALA A 334 25.27 -18.54 -3.88
N ASN A 335 25.39 -18.44 -5.19
CA ASN A 335 26.49 -17.73 -5.85
C ASN A 335 26.44 -16.22 -5.62
N SER A 336 25.27 -15.63 -5.36
CA SER A 336 25.13 -14.19 -5.06
C SER A 336 25.68 -13.78 -3.69
N PHE A 337 25.90 -14.73 -2.77
CA PHE A 337 26.44 -14.46 -1.43
C PHE A 337 27.95 -14.51 -1.35
N ASN A 338 28.60 -15.22 -2.31
CA ASN A 338 30.04 -15.42 -2.32
C ASN A 338 30.77 -14.46 -3.27
N VAL A 339 30.02 -13.54 -3.91
CA VAL A 339 30.59 -12.59 -4.86
C VAL A 339 30.69 -11.22 -4.22
N SER A 340 31.78 -10.52 -4.48
CA SER A 340 31.92 -9.13 -4.07
C SER A 340 31.00 -8.24 -4.88
N TRP A 341 30.05 -7.60 -4.22
CA TRP A 341 29.19 -6.57 -4.83
C TRP A 341 29.95 -5.26 -5.13
N ASP A 342 31.24 -5.20 -4.84
CA ASP A 342 32.12 -4.16 -5.33
C ASP A 342 32.60 -4.41 -6.76
N ASP A 343 32.46 -5.66 -7.26
CA ASP A 343 32.76 -5.99 -8.65
C ASP A 343 31.63 -5.46 -9.57
N LEU A 344 31.99 -4.44 -10.35
CA LEU A 344 31.09 -3.82 -11.31
C LEU A 344 30.68 -4.79 -12.44
N THR A 345 31.54 -5.73 -12.81
CA THR A 345 31.23 -6.74 -13.83
C THR A 345 30.13 -7.66 -13.34
N PHE A 346 30.19 -8.07 -12.07
CA PHE A 346 29.13 -8.87 -11.49
C PHE A 346 27.81 -8.10 -11.39
N GLN A 347 27.84 -6.82 -10.97
CA GLN A 347 26.63 -5.98 -10.93
C GLN A 347 25.98 -5.87 -12.32
N LYS A 348 26.77 -5.60 -13.36
CA LYS A 348 26.32 -5.51 -14.74
C LYS A 348 25.73 -6.83 -15.26
N ASN A 349 26.37 -7.95 -14.96
CA ASN A 349 25.90 -9.29 -15.35
C ASN A 349 24.58 -9.64 -14.64
N SER A 350 24.42 -9.26 -13.38
CA SER A 350 23.21 -9.50 -12.59
C SER A 350 22.04 -8.58 -12.97
N GLY A 351 22.33 -7.45 -13.60
CA GLY A 351 21.36 -6.39 -13.90
C GLY A 351 20.96 -5.55 -12.69
N TYR A 352 21.67 -5.67 -11.54
CA TYR A 352 21.40 -4.94 -10.31
C TYR A 352 22.67 -4.35 -9.71
N GLY A 353 22.60 -3.12 -9.25
CA GLY A 353 23.69 -2.45 -8.54
C GLY A 353 23.81 -2.86 -7.07
N LYS A 354 24.95 -2.51 -6.46
CA LYS A 354 25.18 -2.62 -5.01
C LYS A 354 24.18 -1.78 -4.20
N LYS A 355 23.74 -0.63 -4.74
CA LYS A 355 22.71 0.22 -4.17
C LYS A 355 21.50 0.26 -5.08
N TYR A 356 20.32 0.14 -4.49
CA TYR A 356 19.05 0.22 -5.17
C TYR A 356 18.25 1.37 -4.57
N ASN A 357 17.81 2.31 -5.40
CA ASN A 357 17.14 3.52 -4.94
C ASN A 357 15.81 3.71 -5.66
N ILE A 358 14.82 4.19 -4.92
CA ILE A 358 13.57 4.64 -5.50
C ILE A 358 13.32 6.06 -4.99
N TYR A 359 13.16 6.99 -5.91
CA TYR A 359 12.89 8.40 -5.64
C TYR A 359 11.47 8.74 -6.07
N ARG A 360 10.78 9.56 -5.30
CA ARG A 360 9.48 10.08 -5.68
C ARG A 360 9.38 11.55 -5.31
N GLY A 361 8.95 12.36 -6.26
CA GLY A 361 8.53 13.75 -6.08
C GLY A 361 7.04 13.90 -6.40
N ASN A 362 6.34 14.69 -5.61
CA ASN A 362 4.94 15.03 -5.84
C ASN A 362 4.75 16.54 -5.59
N VAL A 363 4.07 17.21 -6.49
CA VAL A 363 3.67 18.62 -6.35
C VAL A 363 2.20 18.73 -6.70
N VAL A 364 1.40 19.28 -5.79
CA VAL A 364 -0.04 19.52 -5.98
C VAL A 364 -0.34 20.99 -5.74
N LEU A 365 -0.88 21.65 -6.74
CA LEU A 365 -1.54 22.95 -6.59
C LEU A 365 -3.05 22.74 -6.67
N ALA A 366 -3.79 23.13 -5.63
CA ALA A 366 -5.22 22.90 -5.58
C ALA A 366 -5.99 24.13 -5.10
N HIS A 367 -7.21 24.24 -5.59
CA HIS A 367 -8.21 25.25 -5.21
C HIS A 367 -9.50 24.55 -4.81
N ASN A 368 -9.98 24.82 -3.60
CA ASN A 368 -11.28 24.40 -3.10
C ASN A 368 -12.15 25.66 -2.95
N GLY A 369 -13.26 25.70 -3.69
CA GLY A 369 -14.22 26.80 -3.64
C GLY A 369 -15.52 26.38 -2.96
N SER A 370 -16.05 27.22 -2.09
CA SER A 370 -17.39 27.09 -1.51
C SER A 370 -18.18 28.36 -1.85
N TYR A 371 -19.24 28.20 -2.64
CA TYR A 371 -19.92 29.36 -3.22
C TYR A 371 -21.35 29.54 -2.68
N ILE A 372 -22.03 28.45 -2.37
CA ILE A 372 -23.38 28.42 -1.81
C ILE A 372 -23.41 27.43 -0.64
N ALA A 373 -23.93 27.90 0.49
CA ALA A 373 -24.27 27.08 1.66
C ALA A 373 -25.56 27.64 2.27
N ASN A 374 -26.70 27.36 1.66
CA ASN A 374 -28.02 27.84 2.08
C ASN A 374 -28.96 26.62 2.25
N PRO A 375 -29.07 26.05 3.43
CA PRO A 375 -29.88 24.85 3.67
C PRO A 375 -31.35 24.96 3.27
N SER A 376 -31.88 26.19 3.23
CA SER A 376 -33.29 26.44 2.89
C SER A 376 -33.51 26.81 1.41
N GLY A 377 -32.44 27.02 0.63
CA GLY A 377 -32.53 27.36 -0.78
C GLY A 377 -32.72 26.14 -1.69
N LEU A 378 -33.31 26.35 -2.88
CA LEU A 378 -33.39 25.31 -3.90
C LEU A 378 -32.00 24.74 -4.21
N LEU A 379 -31.00 25.58 -4.45
CA LEU A 379 -29.61 25.22 -4.52
C LEU A 379 -28.99 25.43 -3.14
N SER A 380 -28.88 24.36 -2.38
CA SER A 380 -28.47 24.43 -0.99
C SER A 380 -26.95 24.39 -0.81
N ASN A 381 -26.21 23.77 -1.73
CA ASN A 381 -24.76 23.73 -1.73
C ASN A 381 -24.20 23.79 -3.15
N PHE A 382 -23.14 24.58 -3.32
CA PHE A 382 -22.32 24.55 -4.51
C PHE A 382 -20.86 24.72 -4.11
N SER A 383 -20.04 23.70 -4.44
CA SER A 383 -18.60 23.70 -4.17
C SER A 383 -17.82 23.09 -5.33
N THR A 384 -16.55 23.48 -5.43
CA THR A 384 -15.63 22.98 -6.45
C THR A 384 -14.32 22.54 -5.83
N ASP A 385 -13.66 21.56 -6.47
CA ASP A 385 -12.29 21.11 -6.18
C ASP A 385 -11.55 21.01 -7.51
N THR A 386 -10.51 21.81 -7.67
CA THR A 386 -9.66 21.81 -8.86
C THR A 386 -8.22 21.61 -8.44
N SER A 387 -7.48 20.73 -9.11
CA SER A 387 -6.07 20.52 -8.80
C SER A 387 -5.25 20.19 -10.02
N LEU A 388 -4.01 20.68 -10.01
CA LEU A 388 -2.94 20.28 -10.91
C LEU A 388 -1.90 19.52 -10.09
N THR A 389 -1.64 18.27 -10.49
CA THR A 389 -0.68 17.38 -9.83
C THR A 389 0.44 17.03 -10.80
N TYR A 390 1.69 17.14 -10.35
CA TYR A 390 2.86 16.59 -11.01
C TYR A 390 3.47 15.52 -10.12
N ASN A 391 3.63 14.29 -10.65
CA ASN A 391 4.34 13.20 -10.00
C ASN A 391 5.54 12.79 -10.83
N ILE A 392 6.64 12.47 -10.15
CA ILE A 392 7.78 11.78 -10.74
C ILE A 392 8.20 10.64 -9.83
N THR A 393 8.38 9.45 -10.39
CA THR A 393 8.95 8.29 -9.70
C THR A 393 10.11 7.76 -10.51
N ASN A 394 11.28 7.63 -9.89
CA ASN A 394 12.48 7.09 -10.50
C ASN A 394 12.96 5.87 -9.71
N ASN A 395 13.06 4.74 -10.38
CA ASN A 395 13.58 3.49 -9.86
C ASN A 395 14.98 3.26 -10.46
N ALA A 396 16.00 3.50 -9.66
CA ALA A 396 17.42 3.51 -10.05
C ALA A 396 18.22 2.38 -9.37
N GLY A 397 19.42 2.12 -9.87
CA GLY A 397 20.30 1.07 -9.35
C GLY A 397 20.18 -0.26 -10.11
N ARG A 398 19.72 -0.20 -11.35
CA ARG A 398 19.67 -1.32 -12.29
C ARG A 398 20.67 -1.11 -13.43
N PHE A 399 20.98 -2.19 -14.12
CA PHE A 399 21.78 -2.18 -15.34
C PHE A 399 21.03 -2.86 -16.48
N VAL A 400 21.34 -2.49 -17.70
CA VAL A 400 20.96 -3.25 -18.89
C VAL A 400 21.72 -4.58 -18.83
N PRO A 401 21.04 -5.75 -18.86
CA PRO A 401 21.70 -7.04 -18.65
C PRO A 401 22.75 -7.32 -19.73
N GLN A 402 23.92 -7.82 -19.34
CA GLN A 402 25.05 -8.05 -20.23
C GLN A 402 24.79 -9.22 -21.19
N ASN A 403 23.94 -10.17 -20.81
CA ASN A 403 23.55 -11.32 -21.64
C ASN A 403 22.23 -11.09 -22.38
N ALA A 404 21.81 -9.83 -22.56
CA ALA A 404 20.57 -9.52 -23.27
C ALA A 404 20.57 -10.08 -24.68
N ALA A 405 19.51 -10.79 -25.01
CA ALA A 405 19.38 -11.54 -26.26
C ALA A 405 19.35 -10.70 -27.56
N SER A 406 19.21 -9.39 -27.45
CA SER A 406 19.05 -8.44 -28.57
C SER A 406 20.33 -8.05 -29.29
N GLY A 407 21.41 -8.86 -29.19
CA GLY A 407 22.70 -8.51 -29.79
C GLY A 407 23.53 -7.48 -29.01
N LEU A 408 22.99 -6.98 -27.87
CA LEU A 408 23.68 -6.04 -26.97
C LEU A 408 25.00 -6.57 -26.39
N SER A 409 25.18 -7.89 -26.37
CA SER A 409 26.42 -8.50 -25.87
C SER A 409 27.67 -8.25 -26.72
N THR A 410 27.47 -7.85 -27.99
CA THR A 410 28.55 -7.71 -28.97
C THR A 410 28.68 -6.31 -29.54
N SER A 411 27.64 -5.48 -29.48
CA SER A 411 27.63 -4.11 -30.02
C SER A 411 26.57 -3.23 -29.35
N SER A 412 26.77 -1.91 -29.45
CA SER A 412 25.74 -0.93 -29.10
C SER A 412 24.56 -1.04 -30.06
N VAL A 413 23.35 -1.01 -29.51
CA VAL A 413 22.12 -0.92 -30.29
C VAL A 413 21.38 0.38 -29.90
N ASN A 414 21.14 1.22 -30.90
CA ASN A 414 20.54 2.54 -30.70
C ASN A 414 21.21 3.39 -29.61
N GLY A 415 22.55 3.25 -29.47
CA GLY A 415 23.35 3.96 -28.47
C GLY A 415 23.22 3.43 -27.03
N VAL A 416 22.64 2.25 -26.82
CA VAL A 416 22.58 1.54 -25.53
C VAL A 416 23.56 0.36 -25.57
N ASN A 417 24.34 0.22 -24.50
CA ASN A 417 25.28 -0.90 -24.34
C ASN A 417 24.80 -1.83 -23.20
N ALA A 418 25.19 -3.09 -23.30
CA ALA A 418 25.11 -4.00 -22.19
C ALA A 418 25.90 -3.44 -20.99
N GLY A 419 25.30 -3.47 -19.81
CA GLY A 419 25.90 -2.92 -18.60
C GLY A 419 25.79 -1.40 -18.43
N ASP A 420 25.06 -0.70 -19.30
CA ASP A 420 24.69 0.70 -19.06
C ASP A 420 23.74 0.80 -17.86
N SER A 421 23.83 1.93 -17.15
CA SER A 421 22.86 2.23 -16.08
C SER A 421 21.44 2.30 -16.64
N ARG A 422 20.50 1.66 -15.95
CA ARG A 422 19.09 1.63 -16.31
C ARG A 422 18.24 2.24 -15.20
N GLU A 423 17.53 3.28 -15.55
CA GLU A 423 16.55 3.92 -14.68
C GLU A 423 15.15 3.75 -15.29
N LEU A 424 14.17 3.51 -14.43
CA LEU A 424 12.76 3.40 -14.81
C LEU A 424 12.04 4.63 -14.24
N ILE A 425 11.71 5.57 -15.12
CA ILE A 425 11.16 6.87 -14.71
C ILE A 425 9.71 6.97 -15.18
N ASN A 426 8.79 7.19 -14.25
CA ASN A 426 7.42 7.55 -14.54
C ASN A 426 7.17 9.02 -14.22
N GLN A 427 6.47 9.73 -15.09
CA GLN A 427 6.06 11.11 -14.91
C GLN A 427 4.58 11.26 -15.22
N ASP A 428 3.86 11.93 -14.33
CA ASP A 428 2.43 12.22 -14.49
C ASP A 428 2.17 13.72 -14.37
N VAL A 429 1.34 14.24 -15.27
CA VAL A 429 0.70 15.55 -15.13
C VAL A 429 -0.79 15.31 -15.12
N ILE A 430 -1.47 15.64 -14.01
CA ILE A 430 -2.89 15.36 -13.83
C ILE A 430 -3.61 16.66 -13.51
N LEU A 431 -4.58 17.03 -14.33
CA LEU A 431 -5.53 18.10 -14.06
C LEU A 431 -6.87 17.47 -13.71
N ASP A 432 -7.34 17.72 -12.50
CA ASP A 432 -8.63 17.27 -11.99
C ASP A 432 -9.54 18.47 -11.71
N HIS A 433 -10.81 18.34 -12.06
CA HIS A 433 -11.86 19.25 -11.64
C HIS A 433 -13.10 18.47 -11.26
N LYS A 434 -13.74 18.85 -10.14
CA LYS A 434 -15.06 18.37 -9.76
C LYS A 434 -15.90 19.52 -9.17
N SER A 435 -17.19 19.48 -9.42
CA SER A 435 -18.20 20.36 -8.86
C SER A 435 -19.24 19.52 -8.13
N ASN A 436 -19.60 19.94 -6.92
CA ASN A 436 -20.67 19.33 -6.13
C ASN A 436 -21.82 20.33 -5.98
N LEU A 437 -23.03 19.85 -6.30
CA LEU A 437 -24.26 20.60 -6.20
C LEU A 437 -25.26 19.82 -5.37
N PHE A 438 -25.91 20.48 -4.43
CA PHE A 438 -27.06 19.89 -3.73
C PHE A 438 -28.31 20.72 -3.99
N LEU A 439 -29.32 20.05 -4.61
CA LEU A 439 -30.64 20.61 -4.88
C LEU A 439 -31.61 20.11 -3.81
N ASN A 440 -32.18 21.06 -3.06
CA ASN A 440 -33.24 20.78 -2.09
C ASN A 440 -34.60 21.00 -2.78
N LEU A 441 -35.32 19.93 -3.05
CA LEU A 441 -36.61 19.94 -3.75
C LEU A 441 -37.79 19.79 -2.79
N GLY A 442 -37.61 20.19 -1.54
CA GLY A 442 -38.62 20.13 -0.47
C GLY A 442 -38.16 19.27 0.72
N SER A 443 -39.08 19.07 1.68
CA SER A 443 -38.75 18.37 2.91
C SER A 443 -38.53 16.85 2.73
N SER A 444 -38.82 16.30 1.58
CA SER A 444 -38.80 14.82 1.38
C SER A 444 -37.97 14.39 0.16
N PHE A 445 -37.40 15.31 -0.58
CA PHE A 445 -36.64 15.01 -1.78
C PHE A 445 -35.46 15.95 -2.01
N GLY A 446 -34.27 15.38 -2.15
CA GLY A 446 -33.06 16.09 -2.47
C GLY A 446 -32.25 15.37 -3.55
N ILE A 447 -31.41 16.11 -4.29
CA ILE A 447 -30.48 15.54 -5.26
C ILE A 447 -29.11 16.12 -4.98
N ASN A 448 -28.17 15.23 -4.68
CA ASN A 448 -26.75 15.55 -4.59
C ASN A 448 -26.04 15.14 -5.87
N THR A 449 -25.36 16.04 -6.53
CA THR A 449 -24.74 15.78 -7.83
C THR A 449 -23.26 16.12 -7.80
N THR A 450 -22.43 15.22 -8.29
CA THR A 450 -21.00 15.43 -8.55
C THR A 450 -20.77 15.34 -10.05
N LEU A 451 -20.21 16.41 -10.64
CA LEU A 451 -19.75 16.43 -12.03
C LEU A 451 -18.25 16.70 -12.04
N GLY A 452 -17.53 16.01 -12.89
CA GLY A 452 -16.09 16.24 -12.95
C GLY A 452 -15.42 15.78 -14.23
N GLY A 453 -14.19 16.22 -14.38
CA GLY A 453 -13.32 15.89 -15.50
C GLY A 453 -11.88 15.70 -15.04
N ARG A 454 -11.14 14.87 -15.77
CA ARG A 454 -9.72 14.65 -15.61
C ARG A 454 -9.03 14.69 -16.95
N TYR A 455 -7.88 15.33 -16.98
CA TYR A 455 -6.88 15.13 -18.03
C TYR A 455 -5.60 14.61 -17.38
N TRP A 456 -5.04 13.53 -17.92
CA TRP A 456 -3.83 12.90 -17.40
C TRP A 456 -2.88 12.59 -18.54
N TYR A 457 -1.69 13.21 -18.49
CA TYR A 457 -0.54 12.86 -19.29
C TYR A 457 0.36 11.95 -18.45
N ASN A 458 0.68 10.77 -18.96
CA ASN A 458 1.55 9.80 -18.30
C ASN A 458 2.67 9.42 -19.27
N ASN A 459 3.92 9.51 -18.82
CA ASN A 459 5.12 9.15 -19.57
C ASN A 459 5.96 8.17 -18.77
N PHE A 460 6.43 7.13 -19.44
CA PHE A 460 7.36 6.14 -18.89
C PHE A 460 8.64 6.15 -19.75
N ASN A 461 9.79 6.24 -19.08
CA ASN A 461 11.11 6.23 -19.69
C ASN A 461 11.92 5.02 -19.20
N ASP A 462 12.50 4.27 -20.14
CA ASP A 462 13.38 3.14 -19.87
C ASP A 462 14.37 2.98 -21.03
N ASN A 463 15.66 3.02 -20.77
CA ASN A 463 16.71 2.83 -21.80
C ASN A 463 16.56 1.50 -22.54
N LEU A 464 15.96 0.47 -21.93
CA LEU A 464 15.76 -0.80 -22.60
C LEU A 464 14.78 -0.67 -23.79
N LEU A 465 13.75 0.17 -23.68
CA LEU A 465 12.83 0.42 -24.79
C LEU A 465 13.54 1.06 -25.98
N LYS A 466 14.55 1.89 -25.73
CA LYS A 466 15.35 2.51 -26.78
C LYS A 466 16.08 1.48 -27.65
N VAL A 467 16.47 0.34 -27.09
CA VAL A 467 17.10 -0.76 -27.82
C VAL A 467 16.21 -1.24 -28.96
N SER A 468 14.94 -1.45 -28.66
CA SER A 468 13.94 -2.01 -29.54
C SER A 468 13.23 -0.97 -30.42
N THR A 469 12.85 0.15 -29.87
CA THR A 469 12.00 1.15 -30.53
C THR A 469 12.79 2.36 -31.07
N GLY A 470 14.05 2.54 -30.66
CA GLY A 470 14.82 3.77 -30.94
C GLY A 470 14.51 4.93 -29.98
N ASP A 471 13.43 4.87 -29.20
CA ASP A 471 13.02 5.86 -28.20
C ASP A 471 12.90 5.19 -26.82
N ALA A 472 13.42 5.84 -25.79
CA ALA A 472 13.29 5.41 -24.40
C ALA A 472 11.92 5.73 -23.78
N ASN A 473 11.11 6.57 -24.45
CA ASN A 473 9.86 7.10 -23.90
C ASN A 473 8.65 6.40 -24.51
N VAL A 474 7.68 6.08 -23.65
CA VAL A 474 6.32 5.69 -24.03
C VAL A 474 5.36 6.55 -23.23
N HIS A 475 4.43 7.21 -23.90
CA HIS A 475 3.49 8.11 -23.25
C HIS A 475 2.05 7.91 -23.72
N GLN A 476 1.12 8.32 -22.87
CA GLN A 476 -0.31 8.30 -23.17
C GLN A 476 -1.01 9.55 -22.64
N HIS A 477 -2.12 9.87 -23.28
CA HIS A 477 -3.05 10.89 -22.85
C HIS A 477 -4.36 10.23 -22.46
N ILE A 478 -4.87 10.54 -21.28
CA ILE A 478 -6.13 10.03 -20.77
C ILE A 478 -7.02 11.19 -20.41
N SER A 479 -8.16 11.30 -21.10
CA SER A 479 -9.20 12.26 -20.76
C SER A 479 -10.39 11.53 -20.19
N ALA A 480 -11.03 12.10 -19.17
CA ALA A 480 -12.22 11.50 -18.59
C ALA A 480 -13.25 12.54 -18.19
N LEU A 481 -14.52 12.19 -18.39
CA LEU A 481 -15.66 12.92 -17.86
C LEU A 481 -16.48 11.97 -17.00
N PHE A 482 -16.97 12.45 -15.88
CA PHE A 482 -17.82 11.66 -15.00
C PHE A 482 -18.92 12.50 -14.37
N GLY A 483 -20.01 11.83 -14.08
CA GLY A 483 -21.13 12.39 -13.36
C GLY A 483 -21.74 11.35 -12.44
N GLU A 484 -22.19 11.80 -11.29
CA GLU A 484 -22.88 11.00 -10.30
C GLU A 484 -24.00 11.82 -9.69
N ALA A 485 -25.16 11.19 -9.48
CA ALA A 485 -26.29 11.77 -8.79
C ALA A 485 -26.77 10.82 -7.70
N GLU A 486 -26.98 11.35 -6.50
CA GLU A 486 -27.62 10.70 -5.37
C GLU A 486 -28.98 11.33 -5.14
N PHE A 487 -30.03 10.54 -5.31
CA PHE A 487 -31.42 10.89 -5.04
C PHE A 487 -31.76 10.52 -3.60
N ILE A 488 -32.13 11.50 -2.79
CA ILE A 488 -32.47 11.35 -1.39
C ILE A 488 -33.98 11.44 -1.27
N LEU A 489 -34.63 10.39 -0.79
CA LEU A 489 -36.07 10.31 -0.61
C LEU A 489 -36.40 10.06 0.87
N PHE A 490 -37.19 10.96 1.45
CA PHE A 490 -37.71 10.91 2.82
C PHE A 490 -36.59 10.77 3.89
N ASP A 491 -35.37 11.21 3.58
CA ASP A 491 -34.17 11.04 4.42
C ASP A 491 -33.85 9.59 4.81
N LYS A 492 -34.47 8.61 4.15
CA LYS A 492 -34.35 7.17 4.41
C LYS A 492 -33.84 6.36 3.22
N LEU A 493 -34.20 6.72 2.00
CA LEU A 493 -33.84 6.00 0.79
C LEU A 493 -32.90 6.85 -0.04
N PHE A 494 -31.70 6.32 -0.30
CA PHE A 494 -30.65 6.93 -1.09
C PHE A 494 -30.38 6.07 -2.33
N ILE A 495 -30.53 6.67 -3.50
CA ILE A 495 -30.28 5.99 -4.78
C ILE A 495 -29.16 6.75 -5.48
N THR A 496 -28.00 6.13 -5.58
CA THR A 496 -26.83 6.72 -6.23
C THR A 496 -26.60 6.06 -7.58
N THR A 497 -26.50 6.87 -8.63
CA THR A 497 -26.12 6.42 -9.98
C THR A 497 -25.00 7.27 -10.53
N GLY A 498 -24.07 6.65 -11.21
CA GLY A 498 -22.92 7.36 -11.76
C GLY A 498 -22.37 6.66 -13.00
N VAL A 499 -21.71 7.46 -13.84
CA VAL A 499 -21.00 6.97 -15.02
C VAL A 499 -19.75 7.80 -15.26
N ARG A 500 -18.70 7.11 -15.71
CA ARG A 500 -17.45 7.72 -16.17
C ARG A 500 -17.09 7.19 -17.54
N GLY A 501 -16.83 8.11 -18.49
CA GLY A 501 -16.20 7.82 -19.77
C GLY A 501 -14.72 8.18 -19.70
N ASN A 502 -13.84 7.25 -20.07
CA ASN A 502 -12.40 7.46 -20.20
C ASN A 502 -12.02 7.30 -21.66
N PHE A 503 -11.15 8.17 -22.14
CA PHE A 503 -10.64 8.20 -23.51
C PHE A 503 -9.11 8.16 -23.44
N ASN A 504 -8.52 7.08 -23.90
CA ASN A 504 -7.08 6.85 -23.90
C ASN A 504 -6.54 6.93 -25.32
N SER A 505 -5.39 7.58 -25.51
CA SER A 505 -4.78 7.78 -26.83
C SER A 505 -4.24 6.49 -27.48
N ILE A 506 -4.05 5.41 -26.73
CA ILE A 506 -3.46 4.16 -27.23
C ILE A 506 -4.55 3.09 -27.44
N PHE A 507 -5.32 2.74 -26.42
CA PHE A 507 -6.26 1.61 -26.48
C PHE A 507 -7.74 2.02 -26.59
N GLY A 508 -8.04 3.32 -26.74
CA GLY A 508 -9.39 3.83 -27.00
C GLY A 508 -10.18 4.12 -25.72
N SER A 509 -11.49 3.85 -25.74
CA SER A 509 -12.40 4.27 -24.68
C SER A 509 -12.86 3.14 -23.76
N ASN A 510 -13.18 3.51 -22.52
CA ASN A 510 -13.81 2.66 -21.53
C ASN A 510 -14.92 3.42 -20.80
N ILE A 511 -16.02 2.72 -20.47
CA ILE A 511 -17.15 3.29 -19.71
C ILE A 511 -17.26 2.49 -18.40
N SER A 512 -17.37 3.23 -17.29
CA SER A 512 -17.46 2.66 -15.94
C SER A 512 -18.73 3.15 -15.23
N PRO A 513 -19.87 2.45 -15.36
CA PRO A 513 -21.10 2.76 -14.63
C PRO A 513 -21.07 2.21 -13.20
N ARG A 514 -21.91 2.82 -12.32
CA ARG A 514 -22.28 2.25 -11.01
C ARG A 514 -23.70 2.63 -10.63
N ALA A 515 -24.32 1.80 -9.81
CA ALA A 515 -25.63 2.08 -9.21
C ALA A 515 -25.69 1.45 -7.81
N TYR A 516 -26.10 2.24 -6.81
CA TYR A 516 -26.24 1.81 -5.42
C TYR A 516 -27.56 2.26 -4.85
N LEU A 517 -28.07 1.47 -3.92
CA LEU A 517 -29.22 1.78 -3.09
C LEU A 517 -28.84 1.62 -1.64
N ALA A 518 -29.14 2.60 -0.78
CA ALA A 518 -29.06 2.49 0.66
C ALA A 518 -30.41 2.86 1.28
N TYR A 519 -30.87 2.05 2.22
CA TYR A 519 -32.13 2.26 2.92
C TYR A 519 -31.94 2.18 4.43
N ASN A 520 -32.20 3.29 5.13
CA ASN A 520 -32.23 3.35 6.58
C ASN A 520 -33.55 2.72 7.09
N VAL A 521 -33.48 1.44 7.46
CA VAL A 521 -34.65 0.69 7.96
C VAL A 521 -35.06 1.21 9.33
N LEU A 522 -34.08 1.39 10.22
CA LEU A 522 -34.21 1.95 11.56
C LEU A 522 -33.13 3.00 11.70
N ASP A 523 -33.54 4.24 11.91
CA ASP A 523 -32.63 5.37 12.04
C ASP A 523 -31.59 5.08 13.13
N ASP A 524 -30.30 5.27 12.81
CA ASP A 524 -29.12 5.01 13.65
C ASP A 524 -28.91 3.55 14.10
N TRP A 525 -29.78 2.61 13.69
CA TRP A 525 -29.70 1.20 14.11
C TRP A 525 -29.48 0.21 12.98
N LEU A 526 -30.12 0.39 11.83
CA LEU A 526 -30.08 -0.59 10.75
C LEU A 526 -30.19 0.06 9.39
N THR A 527 -29.13 -0.11 8.61
CA THR A 527 -29.09 0.27 7.19
C THR A 527 -28.84 -0.97 6.33
N ILE A 528 -29.59 -1.11 5.25
CA ILE A 528 -29.35 -2.09 4.22
C ILE A 528 -28.89 -1.34 2.97
N LYS A 529 -27.75 -1.74 2.41
CA LYS A 529 -27.26 -1.15 1.17
C LYS A 529 -26.72 -2.20 0.22
N GLY A 530 -26.83 -1.93 -1.07
CA GLY A 530 -26.27 -2.81 -2.09
C GLY A 530 -26.21 -2.14 -3.43
N GLY A 531 -25.48 -2.75 -4.35
CA GLY A 531 -25.32 -2.16 -5.66
C GLY A 531 -24.43 -2.94 -6.59
N ILE A 532 -24.22 -2.32 -7.75
CA ILE A 532 -23.36 -2.80 -8.82
C ILE A 532 -22.34 -1.70 -9.12
N SER A 533 -21.07 -2.09 -9.19
CA SER A 533 -19.99 -1.18 -9.58
C SER A 533 -19.04 -1.85 -10.57
N THR A 534 -18.40 -1.04 -11.40
CA THR A 534 -17.45 -1.53 -12.39
C THR A 534 -16.07 -0.96 -12.13
N GLY A 535 -15.05 -1.77 -12.45
CA GLY A 535 -13.66 -1.41 -12.37
C GLY A 535 -12.96 -1.61 -13.72
N TYR A 536 -11.92 -0.84 -13.96
CA TYR A 536 -11.00 -1.13 -15.05
C TYR A 536 -9.57 -0.79 -14.64
N LYS A 537 -8.62 -1.41 -15.34
CA LYS A 537 -7.21 -1.11 -15.24
C LYS A 537 -6.60 -1.02 -16.62
N SER A 538 -5.93 0.09 -16.89
CA SER A 538 -5.16 0.27 -18.12
C SER A 538 -3.98 -0.68 -18.16
N PRO A 539 -3.62 -1.23 -19.32
CA PRO A 539 -2.31 -1.85 -19.50
C PRO A 539 -1.21 -0.88 -19.12
N SER A 540 -0.12 -1.39 -18.56
CA SER A 540 1.07 -0.59 -18.28
C SER A 540 1.75 -0.14 -19.57
N LEU A 541 2.40 1.02 -19.54
CA LEU A 541 2.96 1.61 -20.75
C LEU A 541 3.95 0.70 -21.46
N ASN A 542 4.83 0.00 -20.74
CA ASN A 542 5.76 -0.93 -21.35
C ASN A 542 5.05 -2.15 -21.98
N GLN A 543 3.91 -2.58 -21.45
CA GLN A 543 3.16 -3.72 -21.99
C GLN A 543 2.59 -3.43 -23.39
N LEU A 544 2.40 -2.14 -23.71
CA LEU A 544 1.83 -1.68 -24.98
C LEU A 544 2.87 -1.52 -26.10
N VAL A 545 4.16 -1.74 -25.83
CA VAL A 545 5.23 -1.64 -26.82
C VAL A 545 5.26 -2.89 -27.69
N ALA A 546 5.41 -2.72 -29.01
CA ALA A 546 5.43 -3.82 -29.99
C ALA A 546 6.80 -4.51 -30.09
N ASP A 547 7.55 -4.64 -29.01
CA ASP A 547 8.90 -5.24 -28.99
C ASP A 547 9.28 -5.72 -27.59
N ILE A 548 10.58 -6.03 -27.36
CA ILE A 548 11.11 -6.47 -26.07
C ILE A 548 11.03 -5.35 -25.05
N VAL A 549 10.34 -5.61 -23.94
CA VAL A 549 10.08 -4.65 -22.85
C VAL A 549 10.76 -5.02 -21.54
N SER A 550 11.16 -6.27 -21.40
CA SER A 550 11.90 -6.72 -20.21
C SER A 550 12.67 -8.02 -20.51
N TYR A 551 13.58 -8.35 -19.60
CA TYR A 551 14.31 -9.60 -19.61
C TYR A 551 14.22 -10.29 -18.24
N SER A 552 14.15 -11.61 -18.26
CA SER A 552 14.39 -12.48 -17.10
C SER A 552 15.60 -13.39 -17.35
N GLY A 553 15.99 -14.22 -16.36
CA GLY A 553 17.12 -15.13 -16.52
C GLY A 553 18.44 -14.41 -16.81
N SER A 554 18.71 -13.28 -16.15
CA SER A 554 19.93 -12.46 -16.39
C SER A 554 20.08 -11.99 -17.84
N GLY A 555 18.97 -11.76 -18.54
CA GLY A 555 18.97 -11.25 -19.92
C GLY A 555 18.67 -12.29 -21.01
N THR A 556 18.62 -13.58 -20.69
CA THR A 556 18.46 -14.65 -21.69
C THR A 556 17.02 -14.85 -22.17
N ASN A 557 16.03 -14.45 -21.37
CA ASN A 557 14.61 -14.67 -21.63
C ASN A 557 13.90 -13.33 -21.86
N PRO A 558 13.68 -12.89 -23.10
CA PRO A 558 12.98 -11.65 -23.39
C PRO A 558 11.48 -11.78 -23.19
N THR A 559 10.89 -10.70 -22.74
CA THR A 559 9.44 -10.51 -22.67
C THR A 559 9.03 -9.42 -23.64
N TYR A 560 8.06 -9.72 -24.48
CA TYR A 560 7.53 -8.81 -25.48
C TYR A 560 6.25 -8.14 -25.00
N GLY A 561 6.09 -6.87 -25.31
CA GLY A 561 4.83 -6.15 -25.14
C GLY A 561 3.81 -6.56 -26.21
N ASN A 562 2.63 -5.93 -26.16
CA ASN A 562 1.55 -6.16 -27.11
C ASN A 562 0.69 -4.90 -27.24
N PRO A 563 0.76 -4.18 -28.35
CA PRO A 563 -0.01 -2.95 -28.55
C PRO A 563 -1.51 -3.16 -28.67
N ASN A 564 -1.97 -4.41 -28.86
CA ASN A 564 -3.38 -4.77 -28.99
C ASN A 564 -4.03 -5.15 -27.65
N LEU A 565 -3.36 -4.91 -26.50
CA LEU A 565 -3.93 -5.20 -25.20
C LEU A 565 -5.16 -4.31 -24.93
N LYS A 566 -6.18 -4.94 -24.38
CA LYS A 566 -7.37 -4.28 -23.85
C LYS A 566 -7.19 -3.99 -22.37
N PRO A 567 -7.86 -2.97 -21.83
CA PRO A 567 -7.95 -2.80 -20.38
C PRO A 567 -8.56 -4.02 -19.70
N GLU A 568 -8.02 -4.36 -18.54
CA GLU A 568 -8.64 -5.31 -17.63
C GLU A 568 -9.92 -4.70 -17.04
N SER A 569 -10.97 -5.49 -16.84
CA SER A 569 -12.25 -4.99 -16.35
C SER A 569 -12.85 -5.89 -15.27
N SER A 570 -13.68 -5.31 -14.42
CA SER A 570 -14.45 -6.05 -13.43
C SER A 570 -15.86 -5.52 -13.26
N VAL A 571 -16.76 -6.40 -12.84
CA VAL A 571 -18.09 -6.06 -12.36
C VAL A 571 -18.25 -6.67 -10.98
N ASN A 572 -18.67 -5.85 -10.03
CA ASN A 572 -18.93 -6.24 -8.64
C ASN A 572 -20.39 -6.06 -8.29
N TYR A 573 -20.95 -7.06 -7.65
CA TYR A 573 -22.26 -7.05 -7.00
C TYR A 573 -22.03 -7.15 -5.51
N GLU A 574 -22.69 -6.31 -4.72
CA GLU A 574 -22.60 -6.39 -3.26
C GLU A 574 -23.91 -6.07 -2.56
N LEU A 575 -24.07 -6.68 -1.40
CA LEU A 575 -25.16 -6.42 -0.46
C LEU A 575 -24.61 -6.37 0.94
N SER A 576 -24.95 -5.33 1.69
CA SER A 576 -24.48 -5.10 3.05
C SER A 576 -25.63 -4.80 3.99
N ILE A 577 -25.52 -5.33 5.21
CA ILE A 577 -26.35 -4.97 6.36
C ILE A 577 -25.42 -4.33 7.37
N LEU A 578 -25.76 -3.12 7.81
CA LEU A 578 -24.93 -2.33 8.72
C LEU A 578 -25.74 -1.88 9.93
N SER A 579 -25.08 -1.86 11.07
CA SER A 579 -25.57 -1.24 12.30
C SER A 579 -24.43 -0.47 12.95
N ASP A 580 -24.64 0.79 13.27
CA ASP A 580 -23.69 1.60 14.04
C ASP A 580 -24.45 2.51 14.99
N ASN A 581 -24.46 2.13 16.26
CA ASN A 581 -25.16 2.82 17.33
C ASN A 581 -24.22 3.08 18.52
N ASP A 582 -24.71 3.57 19.64
CA ASP A 582 -23.90 3.94 20.80
C ASP A 582 -23.24 2.72 21.50
N TYR A 583 -23.69 1.50 21.23
CA TYR A 583 -23.24 0.29 21.91
C TYR A 583 -22.29 -0.54 21.07
N PHE A 584 -22.57 -0.65 19.76
CA PHE A 584 -21.76 -1.47 18.85
C PHE A 584 -21.83 -0.96 17.42
N SER A 585 -20.83 -1.37 16.64
CA SER A 585 -20.81 -1.26 15.19
C SER A 585 -20.73 -2.67 14.61
N ALA A 586 -21.58 -3.00 13.64
CA ALA A 586 -21.57 -4.30 12.98
C ALA A 586 -21.83 -4.15 11.49
N SER A 587 -21.20 -4.99 10.70
CA SER A 587 -21.49 -5.10 9.27
C SER A 587 -21.38 -6.54 8.79
N LEU A 588 -22.29 -6.91 7.89
CA LEU A 588 -22.27 -8.15 7.13
C LEU A 588 -22.38 -7.77 5.66
N THR A 589 -21.37 -8.10 4.86
CA THR A 589 -21.33 -7.82 3.43
C THR A 589 -21.08 -9.09 2.65
N GLY A 590 -21.99 -9.43 1.70
CA GLY A 590 -21.73 -10.40 0.66
C GLY A 590 -21.28 -9.69 -0.62
N PHE A 591 -20.30 -10.25 -1.33
CA PHE A 591 -19.79 -9.70 -2.58
C PHE A 591 -19.54 -10.78 -3.63
N TYR A 592 -19.61 -10.40 -4.91
CA TYR A 592 -19.33 -11.24 -6.07
C TYR A 592 -18.69 -10.38 -7.17
N ILE A 593 -17.44 -10.66 -7.50
CA ILE A 593 -16.64 -9.91 -8.48
C ILE A 593 -16.33 -10.83 -9.66
N GLN A 594 -16.72 -10.41 -10.86
CA GLN A 594 -16.28 -11.01 -12.13
C GLN A 594 -15.15 -10.16 -12.69
N PHE A 595 -14.05 -10.81 -13.04
CA PHE A 595 -12.86 -10.18 -13.60
C PHE A 595 -12.59 -10.72 -15.00
N LYS A 596 -12.36 -9.84 -15.97
CA LYS A 596 -12.17 -10.18 -17.40
C LYS A 596 -10.95 -9.48 -17.99
N ASP A 597 -10.46 -10.09 -19.07
CA ASP A 597 -9.35 -9.57 -19.86
C ASP A 597 -8.07 -9.35 -19.04
N LYS A 598 -7.81 -10.20 -18.04
CA LYS A 598 -6.61 -10.11 -17.24
C LYS A 598 -5.38 -10.21 -18.13
N ILE A 599 -4.46 -9.27 -17.93
CA ILE A 599 -3.20 -9.22 -18.67
C ILE A 599 -2.19 -10.12 -17.95
N ASN A 600 -1.82 -11.20 -18.64
CA ASN A 600 -0.82 -12.15 -18.19
C ASN A 600 0.37 -12.20 -19.11
N GLN A 601 1.51 -12.62 -18.56
CA GLN A 601 2.70 -12.95 -19.31
C GLN A 601 2.60 -14.42 -19.77
N THR A 602 2.35 -14.63 -21.05
CA THR A 602 2.18 -15.94 -21.67
C THR A 602 3.50 -16.35 -22.34
N GLY A 603 3.83 -17.66 -22.33
CA GLY A 603 5.01 -18.20 -23.03
C GLY A 603 6.16 -18.44 -22.10
N GLY A 604 6.43 -18.12 -20.99
CA GLY A 604 7.57 -18.38 -20.10
C GLY A 604 7.75 -19.87 -19.77
N LEU A 605 7.70 -20.26 -18.51
CA LEU A 605 7.92 -21.63 -18.07
C LEU A 605 6.82 -22.64 -18.48
N GLY A 606 5.68 -22.17 -19.02
CA GLY A 606 4.54 -23.02 -19.36
C GLY A 606 4.13 -23.11 -20.84
N GLY A 607 4.60 -22.20 -21.69
CA GLY A 607 4.27 -22.17 -23.11
C GLY A 607 5.51 -21.82 -23.93
N ASN A 608 6.20 -22.82 -24.36
CA ASN A 608 7.56 -22.76 -24.96
C ASN A 608 7.61 -22.04 -26.30
N ILE A 609 7.66 -20.71 -26.32
CA ILE A 609 8.11 -20.00 -27.50
C ILE A 609 9.64 -19.96 -27.44
N THR A 610 10.27 -20.87 -28.18
CA THR A 610 11.73 -20.97 -28.23
C THR A 610 12.29 -19.99 -29.24
N ASN A 611 13.61 -19.80 -29.20
CA ASN A 611 14.32 -18.95 -30.16
C ASN A 611 13.93 -19.26 -31.61
N GLY A 612 13.64 -18.23 -32.39
CA GLY A 612 13.23 -18.31 -33.80
C GLY A 612 11.73 -18.58 -34.03
N GLN A 613 10.99 -18.99 -33.04
CA GLN A 613 9.53 -19.15 -33.17
C GLN A 613 8.80 -17.78 -33.13
N ILE A 614 7.71 -17.69 -33.85
CA ILE A 614 6.96 -16.45 -33.99
C ILE A 614 6.17 -16.14 -32.69
N ILE A 615 6.28 -14.90 -32.22
CA ILE A 615 5.42 -14.34 -31.16
C ILE A 615 4.04 -14.07 -31.76
N PRO A 616 2.98 -14.76 -31.32
CA PRO A 616 1.68 -14.76 -32.02
C PRO A 616 1.05 -13.37 -32.15
N THR A 617 1.24 -12.51 -31.15
CA THR A 617 0.65 -11.16 -31.11
C THR A 617 1.36 -10.13 -31.96
N LEU A 618 2.62 -10.38 -32.32
CA LEU A 618 3.48 -9.41 -33.01
C LEU A 618 3.92 -9.86 -34.39
N GLY A 619 3.88 -11.17 -34.69
CA GLY A 619 4.38 -11.74 -35.95
C GLY A 619 5.91 -11.71 -36.08
N ILE A 620 6.66 -11.40 -35.02
CA ILE A 620 8.14 -11.36 -35.00
C ILE A 620 8.72 -12.59 -34.35
N ALA A 621 9.95 -12.93 -34.69
CA ALA A 621 10.63 -14.10 -34.13
C ALA A 621 11.14 -13.86 -32.73
N CYS A 622 10.99 -14.84 -31.85
CA CYS A 622 11.58 -14.86 -30.51
C CYS A 622 13.11 -14.78 -30.59
N GLN A 623 13.71 -13.92 -29.80
CA GLN A 623 15.16 -13.68 -29.73
C GLN A 623 15.74 -14.13 -28.37
N ALA A 624 15.38 -15.30 -27.88
CA ALA A 624 15.96 -15.85 -26.66
C ALA A 624 17.36 -16.43 -26.92
N THR A 625 18.35 -16.19 -26.06
CA THR A 625 19.70 -16.70 -26.24
C THR A 625 19.83 -18.18 -25.84
N ASN A 626 19.27 -18.55 -24.68
CA ASN A 626 19.30 -19.92 -24.16
C ASN A 626 18.02 -20.20 -23.33
N GLY A 627 16.87 -19.79 -23.85
CA GLY A 627 15.64 -19.88 -23.06
C GLY A 627 14.40 -19.68 -23.93
N ASN A 628 13.33 -19.23 -23.29
CA ASN A 628 12.04 -19.02 -23.92
C ASN A 628 11.69 -17.54 -23.91
N CYS A 629 10.93 -17.11 -24.90
CA CYS A 629 10.28 -15.82 -24.91
C CYS A 629 8.94 -15.89 -24.21
N SER A 630 8.55 -14.77 -23.64
CA SER A 630 7.19 -14.51 -23.19
C SER A 630 6.62 -13.24 -23.81
N TYR A 631 5.33 -13.09 -23.78
CA TYR A 631 4.63 -11.91 -24.28
C TYR A 631 3.38 -11.64 -23.45
N TYR A 632 2.90 -10.40 -23.48
CA TYR A 632 1.68 -10.02 -22.78
C TYR A 632 0.45 -10.30 -23.64
N SER A 633 -0.61 -10.85 -23.01
CA SER A 633 -1.91 -11.09 -23.64
C SER A 633 -3.06 -10.95 -22.63
N ASN A 634 -4.26 -10.60 -23.11
CA ASN A 634 -5.47 -10.68 -22.34
C ASN A 634 -5.97 -12.12 -22.37
N ALA A 635 -5.65 -12.89 -21.35
CA ALA A 635 -5.80 -14.34 -21.38
C ALA A 635 -6.85 -14.88 -20.44
N ASP A 636 -7.01 -14.28 -19.27
CA ASP A 636 -7.71 -14.91 -18.17
C ASP A 636 -8.99 -14.17 -17.79
N GLU A 637 -9.97 -14.96 -17.35
CA GLU A 637 -11.15 -14.51 -16.61
C GLU A 637 -11.13 -15.17 -15.24
N ALA A 638 -11.67 -14.48 -14.23
CA ALA A 638 -11.64 -14.97 -12.87
C ALA A 638 -12.85 -14.50 -12.06
N LEU A 639 -13.08 -15.18 -10.96
CA LEU A 639 -14.09 -14.83 -9.96
C LEU A 639 -13.44 -14.58 -8.61
N SER A 640 -14.01 -13.65 -7.84
CA SER A 640 -13.77 -13.53 -6.40
C SER A 640 -15.11 -13.29 -5.73
N TYR A 641 -15.49 -14.13 -4.76
CA TYR A 641 -16.72 -13.95 -4.01
C TYR A 641 -16.58 -14.38 -2.57
N GLY A 642 -17.40 -13.80 -1.72
CA GLY A 642 -17.29 -14.12 -0.31
C GLY A 642 -18.16 -13.28 0.60
N THR A 643 -17.80 -13.35 1.88
CA THR A 643 -18.52 -12.65 2.94
C THR A 643 -17.54 -11.97 3.87
N GLU A 644 -17.82 -10.73 4.22
CA GLU A 644 -17.08 -9.93 5.18
C GLU A 644 -17.96 -9.64 6.38
N VAL A 645 -17.48 -9.92 7.58
CA VAL A 645 -18.16 -9.64 8.85
C VAL A 645 -17.28 -8.75 9.69
N PHE A 646 -17.84 -7.71 10.24
CA PHE A 646 -17.21 -6.88 11.25
C PHE A 646 -18.15 -6.72 12.45
N VAL A 647 -17.60 -6.83 13.65
CA VAL A 647 -18.30 -6.52 14.91
C VAL A 647 -17.34 -5.75 15.80
N GLY A 648 -17.78 -4.59 16.26
CA GLY A 648 -17.06 -3.75 17.21
C GLY A 648 -17.98 -3.39 18.37
N ILE A 649 -17.64 -3.81 19.58
CA ILE A 649 -18.30 -3.40 20.81
C ILE A 649 -17.63 -2.12 21.29
N LYS A 650 -18.41 -1.04 21.43
CA LYS A 650 -17.91 0.25 21.90
C LYS A 650 -17.52 0.15 23.39
N PRO A 651 -16.66 1.05 23.91
CA PRO A 651 -16.14 0.91 25.26
C PRO A 651 -17.24 0.80 26.31
N ILE A 652 -17.26 -0.33 27.02
CA ILE A 652 -18.12 -0.56 28.17
C ILE A 652 -17.32 -0.15 29.40
N ASN A 653 -17.83 0.81 30.18
CA ASN A 653 -17.15 1.29 31.38
C ASN A 653 -17.05 0.19 32.42
N VAL A 654 -15.84 -0.15 32.83
CA VAL A 654 -15.52 -1.14 33.85
C VAL A 654 -14.49 -0.55 34.82
N GLY A 655 -14.94 -0.15 35.98
CA GLY A 655 -14.11 0.50 37.00
C GLY A 655 -13.53 1.84 36.52
N TYR A 656 -12.20 1.93 36.41
CA TYR A 656 -11.50 3.16 36.03
C TYR A 656 -11.36 3.33 34.49
N GLY A 657 -11.71 2.33 33.71
CA GLY A 657 -11.52 2.34 32.23
C GLY A 657 -12.69 1.71 31.50
N GLY A 658 -12.50 1.51 30.20
CA GLY A 658 -13.47 0.88 29.32
C GLY A 658 -12.88 -0.32 28.59
N ILE A 659 -13.67 -1.39 28.48
CA ILE A 659 -13.35 -2.56 27.64
C ILE A 659 -14.03 -2.40 26.30
N SER A 660 -13.27 -2.57 25.21
CA SER A 660 -13.79 -2.65 23.84
C SER A 660 -13.30 -3.91 23.14
N LEU A 661 -14.12 -4.43 22.23
CA LEU A 661 -13.82 -5.61 21.41
C LEU A 661 -14.07 -5.27 19.95
N SER A 662 -13.18 -5.71 19.06
CA SER A 662 -13.43 -5.70 17.63
C SER A 662 -13.03 -7.03 17.01
N ALA A 663 -13.79 -7.51 16.02
CA ALA A 663 -13.49 -8.69 15.25
C ALA A 663 -13.84 -8.45 13.77
N ALA A 664 -12.95 -8.82 12.88
CA ALA A 664 -13.13 -8.77 11.43
C ALA A 664 -12.85 -10.16 10.85
N TYR A 665 -13.86 -10.75 10.21
CA TYR A 665 -13.73 -12.04 9.53
C TYR A 665 -14.03 -11.88 8.05
N THR A 666 -13.25 -12.56 7.21
CA THR A 666 -13.45 -12.62 5.77
C THR A 666 -13.37 -14.05 5.30
N TYR A 667 -14.39 -14.50 4.59
CA TYR A 667 -14.38 -15.65 3.70
C TYR A 667 -14.22 -15.12 2.28
N ASN A 668 -13.18 -15.53 1.54
CA ASN A 668 -12.92 -15.06 0.18
C ASN A 668 -12.51 -16.22 -0.73
N HIS A 669 -13.42 -16.69 -1.55
CA HIS A 669 -13.14 -17.68 -2.58
C HIS A 669 -12.76 -17.02 -3.89
N THR A 670 -11.67 -17.49 -4.50
CA THR A 670 -11.18 -17.00 -5.80
C THR A 670 -10.98 -18.17 -6.75
N GLU A 671 -11.28 -17.96 -8.04
CA GLU A 671 -11.17 -19.00 -9.06
C GLU A 671 -10.83 -18.41 -10.43
N ILE A 672 -9.91 -19.03 -11.15
CA ILE A 672 -9.65 -18.75 -12.56
C ILE A 672 -10.68 -19.53 -13.40
N THR A 673 -11.57 -18.82 -14.10
CA THR A 673 -12.65 -19.43 -14.88
C THR A 673 -12.28 -19.63 -16.34
N LYS A 674 -11.28 -18.91 -16.83
CA LYS A 674 -10.74 -19.05 -18.18
C LYS A 674 -9.25 -18.74 -18.18
N SER A 675 -8.47 -19.54 -18.88
CA SER A 675 -7.03 -19.34 -19.06
C SER A 675 -6.55 -19.94 -20.39
N ASN A 676 -5.45 -19.42 -20.93
CA ASN A 676 -4.75 -20.04 -22.06
C ASN A 676 -4.09 -21.37 -21.66
N THR A 677 -3.93 -21.62 -20.38
CA THR A 677 -3.44 -22.88 -19.82
C THR A 677 -4.61 -23.63 -19.20
N ALA A 678 -5.09 -24.71 -19.82
CA ALA A 678 -6.24 -25.46 -19.30
C ALA A 678 -6.06 -25.97 -17.86
N ALA A 679 -4.82 -26.21 -17.43
CA ALA A 679 -4.50 -26.63 -16.05
C ALA A 679 -4.71 -25.52 -15.00
N ASP A 680 -4.85 -24.27 -15.42
CA ASP A 680 -5.08 -23.15 -14.51
C ASP A 680 -6.57 -22.85 -14.29
N ILE A 681 -7.46 -23.48 -15.07
CA ILE A 681 -8.91 -23.32 -14.93
C ILE A 681 -9.38 -24.08 -13.68
N GLY A 682 -10.20 -23.42 -12.85
CA GLY A 682 -10.73 -23.98 -11.62
C GLY A 682 -9.79 -23.87 -10.41
N ILE A 683 -8.63 -23.21 -10.56
CA ILE A 683 -7.70 -23.00 -9.43
C ILE A 683 -7.88 -21.65 -8.76
N ALA A 684 -7.60 -21.60 -7.46
CA ALA A 684 -7.64 -20.38 -6.68
C ALA A 684 -6.46 -19.44 -7.00
N PHE A 685 -6.62 -18.16 -6.70
CA PHE A 685 -5.49 -17.22 -6.75
C PHE A 685 -4.45 -17.58 -5.69
N THR A 686 -3.19 -17.47 -6.08
CA THR A 686 -2.09 -17.61 -5.13
C THR A 686 -2.09 -16.42 -4.15
N ASN A 687 -1.64 -16.67 -2.92
CA ASN A 687 -1.47 -15.65 -1.87
C ASN A 687 -2.77 -15.05 -1.29
N VAL A 688 -3.93 -15.59 -1.62
CA VAL A 688 -5.22 -15.14 -1.09
C VAL A 688 -5.70 -16.17 -0.06
N PRO A 689 -5.87 -15.78 1.22
CA PRO A 689 -6.44 -16.69 2.20
C PRO A 689 -7.95 -16.87 1.96
N LEU A 690 -8.42 -18.10 2.03
CA LEU A 690 -9.84 -18.44 2.01
C LEU A 690 -10.54 -17.92 3.27
N HIS A 691 -9.86 -18.04 4.42
CA HIS A 691 -10.34 -17.58 5.72
C HIS A 691 -9.34 -16.62 6.36
N SER A 692 -9.82 -15.47 6.81
CA SER A 692 -9.04 -14.46 7.53
C SER A 692 -9.83 -13.98 8.74
N LEU A 693 -9.23 -14.01 9.93
CA LEU A 693 -9.82 -13.45 11.14
C LEU A 693 -8.81 -12.52 11.82
N ASN A 694 -9.25 -11.34 12.21
CA ASN A 694 -8.54 -10.46 13.11
C ASN A 694 -9.47 -10.08 14.25
N ALA A 695 -9.04 -10.25 15.49
CA ALA A 695 -9.80 -9.86 16.67
C ALA A 695 -8.91 -9.06 17.63
N SER A 696 -9.47 -8.07 18.31
CA SER A 696 -8.75 -7.24 19.27
C SER A 696 -9.62 -6.96 20.49
N LEU A 697 -9.08 -7.22 21.65
CA LEU A 697 -9.66 -6.84 22.95
C LEU A 697 -8.80 -5.74 23.56
N ASN A 698 -9.43 -4.60 23.93
CA ASN A 698 -8.72 -3.46 24.49
C ASN A 698 -9.32 -3.09 25.84
N TYR A 699 -8.46 -2.64 26.75
CA TYR A 699 -8.85 -1.98 27.99
C TYR A 699 -8.15 -0.63 28.06
N ASP A 700 -8.91 0.45 28.00
CA ASP A 700 -8.41 1.81 27.95
C ASP A 700 -8.82 2.61 29.16
N THR A 701 -7.86 3.31 29.75
CA THR A 701 -8.07 4.28 30.82
C THR A 701 -7.63 5.67 30.34
N PRO A 702 -7.91 6.75 31.08
CA PRO A 702 -7.39 8.07 30.72
C PRO A 702 -5.85 8.15 30.61
N LYS A 703 -5.12 7.32 31.39
CA LYS A 703 -3.65 7.37 31.45
C LYS A 703 -2.93 6.21 30.78
N TRP A 704 -3.54 5.03 30.70
CA TRP A 704 -2.90 3.85 30.13
C TRP A 704 -3.93 2.95 29.47
N GLY A 705 -3.49 2.14 28.55
CA GLY A 705 -4.30 1.12 27.92
C GLY A 705 -3.50 -0.12 27.60
N LEU A 706 -4.19 -1.24 27.51
CA LEU A 706 -3.65 -2.55 27.15
C LEU A 706 -4.49 -3.16 26.05
N TYR A 707 -3.89 -3.96 25.20
CA TYR A 707 -4.60 -4.73 24.20
C TYR A 707 -4.00 -6.13 24.02
N ILE A 708 -4.84 -7.04 23.55
CA ILE A 708 -4.45 -8.32 22.96
C ILE A 708 -5.14 -8.44 21.60
N ARG A 709 -4.42 -8.92 20.59
CA ARG A 709 -4.90 -9.10 19.22
C ARG A 709 -4.52 -10.46 18.70
N GLU A 710 -5.47 -11.10 18.04
CA GLU A 710 -5.32 -12.37 17.34
C GLU A 710 -5.45 -12.18 15.83
N GLU A 711 -4.59 -12.84 15.07
CA GLU A 711 -4.64 -12.95 13.62
C GLU A 711 -4.63 -14.43 13.23
N TYR A 712 -5.62 -14.86 12.42
CA TYR A 712 -5.70 -16.21 11.87
C TYR A 712 -5.86 -16.14 10.36
N LYS A 713 -5.11 -16.97 9.62
CA LYS A 713 -5.28 -17.17 8.17
C LYS A 713 -5.19 -18.64 7.80
N ASP A 714 -6.03 -19.05 6.84
CA ASP A 714 -6.15 -20.41 6.38
C ASP A 714 -6.58 -20.49 4.91
N GLY A 715 -6.35 -21.66 4.28
CA GLY A 715 -6.76 -21.93 2.92
C GLY A 715 -6.00 -21.12 1.86
N ILE A 716 -4.72 -20.80 2.10
CA ILE A 716 -3.88 -20.10 1.11
C ILE A 716 -3.39 -21.11 0.08
N TYR A 717 -3.79 -20.91 -1.17
CA TYR A 717 -3.48 -21.83 -2.27
C TYR A 717 -1.99 -21.81 -2.63
N ARG A 718 -1.38 -23.01 -2.68
CA ARG A 718 0.03 -23.22 -3.06
C ARG A 718 0.17 -23.48 -4.56
N GLY A 719 -0.63 -24.39 -5.10
CA GLY A 719 -0.59 -24.79 -6.50
C GLY A 719 -1.39 -26.04 -6.79
N ASN A 720 -1.66 -26.27 -8.08
CA ASN A 720 -2.39 -27.44 -8.56
C ASN A 720 -1.51 -28.70 -8.56
N PRO A 721 -1.79 -29.71 -7.72
CA PRO A 721 -1.02 -30.95 -7.69
C PRO A 721 -1.09 -31.74 -9.02
N ASN A 722 -2.14 -31.52 -9.80
CA ASN A 722 -2.32 -32.17 -11.13
C ASN A 722 -1.68 -31.36 -12.27
N GLY A 723 -1.12 -30.19 -11.97
CA GLY A 723 -0.44 -29.32 -12.92
C GLY A 723 0.94 -29.85 -13.33
N ARG A 724 1.70 -29.00 -14.05
CA ARG A 724 3.06 -29.28 -14.50
C ARG A 724 4.06 -28.32 -13.82
N GLY A 725 5.35 -28.73 -13.82
CA GLY A 725 6.43 -27.90 -13.29
C GLY A 725 6.63 -27.99 -11.77
N ASN A 726 7.54 -27.16 -11.26
CA ASN A 726 8.00 -27.23 -9.88
C ASN A 726 6.89 -26.98 -8.84
N ILE A 727 5.97 -26.08 -9.10
CA ILE A 727 4.86 -25.75 -8.19
C ILE A 727 3.95 -26.97 -8.00
N ALA A 728 3.64 -27.68 -9.09
CA ALA A 728 2.84 -28.91 -9.00
C ALA A 728 3.56 -30.04 -8.24
N ILE A 729 4.88 -30.15 -8.40
CA ILE A 729 5.70 -31.10 -7.63
C ILE A 729 5.66 -30.74 -6.14
N GLN A 730 5.78 -29.47 -5.81
CA GLN A 730 5.67 -28.97 -4.42
C GLN A 730 4.28 -29.21 -3.84
N ALA A 731 3.22 -28.96 -4.63
CA ALA A 731 1.84 -29.19 -4.21
C ALA A 731 1.53 -30.67 -3.98
N ARG A 732 2.10 -31.59 -4.79
CA ARG A 732 2.01 -33.04 -4.55
C ARG A 732 2.70 -33.48 -3.26
N ALA A 733 3.80 -32.85 -2.90
CA ALA A 733 4.61 -33.23 -1.76
C ALA A 733 4.16 -32.57 -0.45
N ALA A 734 3.74 -31.31 -0.51
CA ALA A 734 3.46 -30.48 0.66
C ALA A 734 1.99 -30.03 0.78
N GLY A 735 1.12 -30.57 -0.07
CA GLY A 735 -0.30 -30.22 -0.10
C GLY A 735 -0.63 -29.06 -1.06
N GLU A 736 -1.87 -29.02 -1.51
CA GLU A 736 -2.43 -28.01 -2.40
C GLU A 736 -2.50 -26.63 -1.75
N PHE A 737 -2.60 -26.59 -0.43
CA PHE A 737 -2.65 -25.37 0.37
C PHE A 737 -1.43 -25.29 1.28
N TYR A 738 -1.07 -24.08 1.65
CA TYR A 738 -0.09 -23.80 2.71
C TYR A 738 -0.69 -24.06 4.08
N ASP A 739 0.17 -24.29 5.06
CA ASP A 739 -0.26 -24.50 6.44
C ASP A 739 -0.94 -23.24 7.00
N PRO A 740 -2.03 -23.39 7.77
CA PRO A 740 -2.66 -22.28 8.46
C PRO A 740 -1.77 -21.73 9.56
N TYR A 741 -1.98 -20.47 9.93
CA TYR A 741 -1.26 -19.87 11.04
C TYR A 741 -2.14 -18.95 11.88
N TYR A 742 -1.73 -18.79 13.12
CA TYR A 742 -2.31 -17.81 14.04
C TYR A 742 -1.20 -17.04 14.75
N LEU A 743 -1.46 -15.75 15.01
CA LEU A 743 -0.51 -14.86 15.68
C LEU A 743 -1.21 -14.10 16.78
N THR A 744 -0.64 -14.18 17.97
CA THR A 744 -1.04 -13.40 19.12
C THR A 744 -0.12 -12.19 19.25
N HIS A 745 -0.68 -11.02 19.42
CA HIS A 745 0.05 -9.77 19.67
C HIS A 745 -0.50 -9.13 20.94
N THR A 746 0.36 -8.50 21.72
CA THR A 746 -0.06 -7.75 22.90
C THR A 746 0.73 -6.45 23.02
N GLY A 747 0.16 -5.50 23.71
CA GLY A 747 0.84 -4.24 23.93
C GLY A 747 -0.01 -3.29 24.77
N GLY A 748 0.49 -2.10 24.92
CA GLY A 748 -0.19 -1.06 25.63
C GLY A 748 0.54 0.27 25.55
N TYR A 749 -0.07 1.26 26.17
CA TYR A 749 0.49 2.60 26.26
C TYR A 749 0.38 3.17 27.67
N TYR A 750 1.27 4.14 27.95
CA TYR A 750 1.21 4.97 29.16
C TYR A 750 1.44 6.43 28.80
N LYS A 751 0.53 7.31 29.28
CA LYS A 751 0.62 8.76 29.16
C LYS A 751 1.22 9.30 30.46
N PHE A 752 2.48 9.75 30.40
CA PHE A 752 3.17 10.38 31.55
C PHE A 752 2.58 11.76 31.84
N LYS A 753 2.26 12.48 30.76
CA LYS A 753 1.58 13.77 30.70
C LYS A 753 0.64 13.76 29.50
N ASP A 754 -0.21 14.74 29.37
CA ASP A 754 -1.12 14.86 28.22
C ASP A 754 -0.38 14.93 26.89
N ASN A 755 0.89 15.37 26.93
CA ASN A 755 1.75 15.55 25.76
C ASN A 755 2.91 14.54 25.64
N LEU A 756 3.01 13.53 26.53
CA LEU A 756 4.07 12.52 26.46
C LEU A 756 3.49 11.12 26.63
N ARG A 757 3.60 10.32 25.59
CA ARG A 757 3.08 8.94 25.51
C ARG A 757 4.20 7.96 25.19
N LEU A 758 4.24 6.85 25.92
CA LEU A 758 5.05 5.67 25.66
C LEU A 758 4.14 4.53 25.20
N ASN A 759 4.49 3.88 24.09
CA ASN A 759 3.84 2.66 23.64
C ASN A 759 4.85 1.50 23.66
N LEU A 760 4.39 0.33 24.10
CA LEU A 760 5.14 -0.91 24.11
C LEU A 760 4.30 -2.02 23.49
N ALA A 761 4.90 -2.88 22.66
CA ALA A 761 4.20 -4.05 22.13
C ALA A 761 5.13 -5.24 21.91
N ILE A 762 4.53 -6.42 21.93
CA ILE A 762 5.15 -7.68 21.56
C ILE A 762 4.30 -8.27 20.43
N TYR A 763 4.88 -8.31 19.24
CA TYR A 763 4.27 -8.97 18.09
C TYR A 763 4.71 -10.44 18.06
N ASN A 764 3.80 -11.31 17.60
CA ASN A 764 4.03 -12.75 17.58
C ASN A 764 4.50 -13.25 18.96
N LEU A 765 3.67 -12.96 19.98
CA LEU A 765 3.96 -13.24 21.41
C LEU A 765 4.37 -14.69 21.62
N LEU A 766 3.72 -15.63 20.95
CA LEU A 766 3.95 -17.07 21.07
C LEU A 766 5.16 -17.54 20.23
N ASN A 767 5.84 -16.63 19.55
CA ASN A 767 7.00 -16.88 18.68
C ASN A 767 6.74 -17.96 17.62
N PHE A 768 5.59 -17.86 16.94
CA PHE A 768 5.26 -18.75 15.84
C PHE A 768 6.34 -18.66 14.74
N ASN A 769 6.88 -19.79 14.35
CA ASN A 769 8.02 -19.87 13.44
C ASN A 769 7.55 -20.11 12.00
N PHE A 770 7.77 -19.13 11.13
CA PHE A 770 7.46 -19.22 9.69
C PHE A 770 8.60 -19.84 8.86
N ILE A 771 9.78 -20.04 9.45
CA ILE A 771 10.92 -20.68 8.79
C ILE A 771 10.77 -22.20 8.99
N ASN A 772 9.88 -22.79 8.19
CA ASN A 772 9.61 -24.21 8.21
C ASN A 772 9.59 -24.75 6.78
N TYR A 773 10.38 -25.80 6.53
CA TYR A 773 10.57 -26.35 5.21
C TYR A 773 10.15 -27.81 5.15
N ILE A 774 9.42 -28.16 4.09
CA ILE A 774 8.95 -29.50 3.78
C ILE A 774 9.86 -30.08 2.69
N PRO A 775 10.52 -31.24 2.93
CA PRO A 775 11.35 -31.89 1.93
C PRO A 775 10.51 -32.51 0.81
N TYR A 776 11.00 -32.43 -0.43
CA TYR A 776 10.41 -33.15 -1.56
C TYR A 776 11.49 -33.58 -2.56
N THR A 777 11.17 -34.60 -3.38
CA THR A 777 12.09 -35.10 -4.39
C THR A 777 11.74 -34.52 -5.76
N ASN A 778 12.73 -33.90 -6.41
CA ASN A 778 12.63 -33.43 -7.77
C ASN A 778 13.84 -33.92 -8.57
N ASN A 779 13.63 -34.67 -9.66
CA ASN A 779 14.69 -35.27 -10.49
C ASN A 779 15.75 -36.03 -9.66
N ASN A 780 15.30 -36.92 -8.76
CA ASN A 780 16.15 -37.70 -7.84
C ASN A 780 16.98 -36.88 -6.83
N THR A 781 16.70 -35.62 -6.70
CA THR A 781 17.37 -34.73 -5.73
C THR A 781 16.36 -34.28 -4.67
N THR A 782 16.72 -34.44 -3.37
CA THR A 782 15.93 -33.89 -2.29
C THR A 782 16.08 -32.36 -2.25
N THR A 783 14.98 -31.66 -2.35
CA THR A 783 14.89 -30.21 -2.25
C THR A 783 13.80 -29.83 -1.24
N TYR A 784 13.54 -28.54 -1.02
CA TYR A 784 12.66 -28.07 0.03
C TYR A 784 11.70 -26.99 -0.49
N THR A 785 10.47 -27.03 0.02
CA THR A 785 9.49 -25.93 -0.16
C THR A 785 9.09 -25.38 1.21
N SER A 786 8.65 -24.14 1.27
CA SER A 786 8.17 -23.53 2.52
C SER A 786 6.82 -24.13 2.93
N ALA A 787 6.62 -24.38 4.22
CA ALA A 787 5.32 -24.79 4.78
C ALA A 787 4.29 -23.66 4.70
N TYR A 788 4.73 -22.43 4.82
CA TYR A 788 3.89 -21.22 4.83
C TYR A 788 4.07 -20.43 3.53
N ASN A 789 3.01 -19.72 3.15
CA ASN A 789 3.03 -18.85 1.96
C ASN A 789 4.07 -17.75 2.04
N TYR A 790 4.13 -17.07 3.18
CA TYR A 790 5.11 -16.04 3.46
C TYR A 790 5.96 -16.41 4.67
N ILE A 791 7.27 -16.19 4.56
CA ILE A 791 8.16 -16.19 5.70
C ILE A 791 8.07 -14.83 6.36
N ARG A 792 7.47 -14.77 7.53
CA ARG A 792 7.24 -13.57 8.33
C ARG A 792 8.22 -13.48 9.48
N GLU A 793 8.35 -12.29 10.04
CA GLU A 793 9.15 -12.02 11.23
C GLU A 793 8.69 -12.88 12.42
N GLY A 794 9.65 -13.38 13.21
CA GLY A 794 9.39 -14.03 14.49
C GLY A 794 8.87 -13.05 15.54
N ARG A 795 9.08 -13.40 16.84
CA ARG A 795 8.73 -12.47 17.92
C ARG A 795 9.57 -11.20 17.82
N ARG A 796 8.91 -10.06 18.00
CA ARG A 796 9.56 -8.74 17.97
C ARG A 796 8.97 -7.82 19.03
N TYR A 797 9.80 -6.94 19.53
CA TYR A 797 9.48 -5.98 20.57
C TYR A 797 9.48 -4.58 19.98
N TYR A 798 8.40 -3.85 20.19
CA TYR A 798 8.22 -2.49 19.70
C TYR A 798 8.19 -1.50 20.85
N LEU A 799 8.90 -0.41 20.67
CA LEU A 799 8.92 0.76 21.54
C LEU A 799 8.59 1.99 20.72
N SER A 800 7.69 2.85 21.20
CA SER A 800 7.43 4.16 20.61
C SER A 800 7.29 5.21 21.70
N VAL A 801 7.96 6.34 21.49
CA VAL A 801 7.84 7.53 22.33
C VAL A 801 7.28 8.65 21.48
N GLN A 802 6.14 9.19 21.88
CA GLN A 802 5.45 10.28 21.21
C GLN A 802 5.39 11.49 22.13
N MET A 803 5.70 12.65 21.57
CA MET A 803 5.63 13.94 22.26
C MET A 803 4.87 14.95 21.39
N ASP A 804 3.85 15.56 21.97
CA ASP A 804 3.06 16.65 21.40
C ASP A 804 3.42 17.97 22.09
N PHE A 805 3.50 19.08 21.35
CA PHE A 805 3.84 20.42 21.91
C PHE A 805 3.37 21.56 21.02
#